data_3cd873e96b1123d7ee76e7c9b6abcf98
#
_entry.id   3cd873e96b1123d7ee76e7c9b6abcf98
#
_cell.length_a   1.000
_cell.length_b   1.000
_cell.length_c   1.000
_cell.angle_alpha   90.00
_cell.angle_beta   90.00
_cell.angle_gamma   90.00
#
_symmetry.space_group_name_H-M   'P 1'
#
loop_
_entity.id
_entity.type
_entity.pdbx_description
1 polymer ?
#
loop_
_entity_poly.entity_id
_entity_poly.type
_entity_poly.pdbx_seq_one_letter_code
_entity_poly.pdbx_strand_id
1 'polypeptide(L)'
;MRIALKLRHQTWVPSFVTNFFGKELGGGRKKEEELHGKAVKVLDLLHHAAELGHTDALYALSQLHLFPPNQWFPPEPGLSYEELSSHASITGNASSQALLGFFHATGYKDIVPIDQAKAQLYLTFAGHSGHKGAQMAMGYRYWSGIGVVEDCMTALSWYEDAAEQVMAKFMSGPPGGRTLPLVPAKLSDLEGGVFGPGASVASTGLNAARPVIKTANARAAGEKWDDLLEYYSYNADRGEVDFAYRLGKIFYQGSIYGSTGGIASGGDGASRVVRDFHTARHYFLRIARQVWQRDPPNPRQYQTPKEKNPPSAGYAALAAGYLGRMFLRGEGVKQDAAMAKMWFERGAEYGEKESHNGLGIIWRDGLVDGKKDLKKALTYFTAAAAQDHAEAQVHLGKHHFMRNELKQASVYFEAAVRSGSPFEAYYYLADIQSSIARNPATPAEIAGSSCAIAVSFNKLVAERGLWNDNLLEEAEIAWNSGTDRGKELAMLKWWVAAERGFETAQNNLAFVLDQDKSILRFTRFAPQSPSNDTARLALTQWARSAAQRNIDALVKLGDYYYHGLGVADEPKTTRYEKAARYYQSAADTHMSALAMWNLGWMYENGIGMPRDFHLAKRHYDLALETNTEAYVPVMLSLIKLHAKSLWHTILGGEDNLNLWTFEDAEGGASHFLPGTLRLRC
;
A
#
# COMPACT_ATOMS: atom_id res chain seq x y z
N MET A 1 3.40 28.85 -14.61
CA MET A 1 3.71 27.65 -13.84
C MET A 1 4.08 27.93 -12.37
N ARG A 2 5.03 28.80 -12.01
CA ARG A 2 5.33 29.14 -10.59
C ARG A 2 4.18 29.80 -9.80
N ILE A 3 3.26 30.48 -10.44
CA ILE A 3 2.10 31.14 -9.80
C ILE A 3 1.00 30.11 -9.47
N ALA A 4 0.76 29.15 -10.32
CA ALA A 4 -0.19 28.06 -10.05
C ALA A 4 0.30 27.11 -8.94
N LEU A 5 1.62 26.91 -8.84
CA LEU A 5 2.22 26.12 -7.76
C LEU A 5 2.22 26.82 -6.39
N LYS A 6 2.28 28.17 -6.35
CA LYS A 6 2.18 28.93 -5.09
C LYS A 6 0.77 28.96 -4.50
N LEU A 7 -0.26 28.88 -5.35
CA LEU A 7 -1.65 28.78 -4.88
C LEU A 7 -1.99 27.41 -4.26
N ARG A 8 -1.19 26.37 -4.56
CA ARG A 8 -1.40 25.00 -4.05
C ARG A 8 -0.95 24.82 -2.59
N HIS A 9 -0.11 25.72 -2.05
CA HIS A 9 0.43 25.60 -0.69
C HIS A 9 -0.24 26.48 0.37
N GLN A 10 -1.26 27.27 0.01
CA GLN A 10 -1.84 28.26 0.95
C GLN A 10 -3.33 28.07 1.30
N THR A 11 -3.98 27.00 0.88
CA THR A 11 -5.40 26.80 1.26
C THR A 11 -5.60 25.55 2.09
N TRP A 12 -5.15 25.59 3.33
CA TRP A 12 -5.72 24.77 4.39
C TRP A 12 -6.89 25.55 5.03
N VAL A 13 -7.97 25.72 4.29
CA VAL A 13 -9.25 26.19 4.81
C VAL A 13 -10.22 25.03 4.63
N PRO A 14 -10.85 24.51 5.69
CA PRO A 14 -11.84 23.45 5.56
C PRO A 14 -12.88 23.82 4.50
N SER A 15 -13.24 22.88 3.65
CA SER A 15 -14.16 23.10 2.51
C SER A 15 -15.52 23.69 2.92
N PHE A 16 -15.95 23.51 4.18
CA PHE A 16 -17.17 24.11 4.69
C PHE A 16 -17.04 25.63 4.88
N VAL A 17 -15.86 26.13 5.24
CA VAL A 17 -15.62 27.59 5.41
C VAL A 17 -15.63 28.28 4.04
N THR A 18 -15.05 27.65 3.01
CA THR A 18 -15.09 28.19 1.64
C THR A 18 -16.50 28.17 1.04
N ASN A 19 -17.34 27.16 1.40
CA ASN A 19 -18.73 27.10 0.95
C ASN A 19 -19.66 28.04 1.73
N PHE A 20 -19.37 28.33 3.01
CA PHE A 20 -20.22 29.19 3.81
C PHE A 20 -19.97 30.67 3.53
N PHE A 21 -18.71 31.09 3.38
CA PHE A 21 -18.36 32.50 3.08
C PHE A 21 -18.39 32.84 1.58
N GLY A 22 -18.29 31.86 0.68
CA GLY A 22 -18.33 32.08 -0.77
C GLY A 22 -19.72 32.33 -1.34
N LYS A 23 -20.80 31.98 -0.62
CA LYS A 23 -22.17 32.18 -1.08
C LYS A 23 -22.81 33.54 -0.71
N GLU A 24 -22.30 34.23 0.30
CA GLU A 24 -22.89 35.48 0.77
C GLU A 24 -22.26 36.75 0.23
N LEU A 25 -21.10 36.71 -0.41
CA LEU A 25 -20.46 37.87 -0.99
C LEU A 25 -20.39 37.70 -2.50
N GLY A 26 -21.12 38.54 -3.25
CA GLY A 26 -21.15 38.57 -4.73
C GLY A 26 -19.79 38.68 -5.46
N GLY A 27 -18.69 38.40 -4.76
CA GLY A 27 -17.33 38.27 -5.25
C GLY A 27 -17.00 36.89 -5.82
N GLY A 28 -17.77 35.84 -5.51
CA GLY A 28 -17.49 34.46 -5.97
C GLY A 28 -17.56 34.33 -7.51
N ARG A 29 -18.63 34.85 -8.09
CA ARG A 29 -18.90 34.76 -9.53
C ARG A 29 -17.86 35.53 -10.36
N LYS A 30 -17.45 36.74 -9.94
CA LYS A 30 -16.39 37.51 -10.61
C LYS A 30 -15.03 36.82 -10.53
N LYS A 31 -14.73 36.18 -9.42
CA LYS A 31 -13.49 35.42 -9.23
C LYS A 31 -13.46 34.14 -10.09
N GLU A 32 -14.61 33.49 -10.26
CA GLU A 32 -14.76 32.34 -11.15
C GLU A 32 -14.60 32.73 -12.61
N GLU A 33 -15.23 33.82 -13.08
CA GLU A 33 -15.08 34.34 -14.43
C GLU A 33 -13.63 34.77 -14.72
N GLU A 34 -12.93 35.37 -13.76
CA GLU A 34 -11.52 35.74 -13.88
C GLU A 34 -10.62 34.50 -13.99
N LEU A 35 -10.88 33.44 -13.20
CA LEU A 35 -10.13 32.19 -13.27
C LEU A 35 -10.38 31.44 -14.59
N HIS A 36 -11.60 31.43 -15.07
CA HIS A 36 -11.94 30.89 -16.38
C HIS A 36 -11.21 31.64 -17.50
N GLY A 37 -11.27 32.99 -17.51
CA GLY A 37 -10.54 33.78 -18.50
C GLY A 37 -9.01 33.57 -18.47
N LYS A 38 -8.44 33.34 -17.28
CA LYS A 38 -7.03 32.98 -17.14
C LYS A 38 -6.71 31.57 -17.69
N ALA A 39 -7.62 30.62 -17.51
CA ALA A 39 -7.44 29.24 -18.03
C ALA A 39 -7.49 29.23 -19.56
N VAL A 40 -8.48 29.92 -20.15
CA VAL A 40 -8.58 30.08 -21.62
C VAL A 40 -7.30 30.71 -22.17
N LYS A 41 -6.84 31.81 -21.58
CA LYS A 41 -5.60 32.46 -22.00
C LYS A 41 -4.38 31.56 -21.89
N VAL A 42 -4.30 30.69 -20.89
CA VAL A 42 -3.20 29.72 -20.78
C VAL A 42 -3.24 28.69 -21.92
N LEU A 43 -4.43 28.19 -22.25
CA LEU A 43 -4.61 27.27 -23.39
C LEU A 43 -4.22 27.95 -24.70
N ASP A 44 -4.73 29.17 -24.97
CA ASP A 44 -4.43 29.92 -26.20
C ASP A 44 -2.92 30.16 -26.36
N LEU A 45 -2.23 30.53 -25.26
CA LEU A 45 -0.79 30.76 -25.29
C LEU A 45 0.01 29.48 -25.54
N LEU A 46 -0.43 28.33 -24.95
CA LEU A 46 0.21 27.04 -25.20
C LEU A 46 -0.05 26.55 -26.62
N HIS A 47 -1.28 26.69 -27.14
CA HIS A 47 -1.59 26.37 -28.53
C HIS A 47 -0.73 27.19 -29.49
N HIS A 48 -0.67 28.48 -29.30
CA HIS A 48 0.16 29.33 -30.15
C HIS A 48 1.65 28.98 -30.07
N ALA A 49 2.16 28.68 -28.88
CA ALA A 49 3.53 28.22 -28.74
C ALA A 49 3.78 26.86 -29.42
N ALA A 50 2.82 25.93 -29.36
CA ALA A 50 2.91 24.64 -30.04
C ALA A 50 2.87 24.82 -31.58
N GLU A 51 2.01 25.69 -32.10
CA GLU A 51 1.97 26.06 -33.53
C GLU A 51 3.30 26.67 -34.03
N LEU A 52 3.99 27.41 -33.16
CA LEU A 52 5.33 27.92 -33.45
C LEU A 52 6.44 26.85 -33.34
N GLY A 53 6.09 25.60 -33.10
CA GLY A 53 7.01 24.46 -33.03
C GLY A 53 7.67 24.24 -31.68
N HIS A 54 7.13 24.82 -30.57
CA HIS A 54 7.67 24.60 -29.24
C HIS A 54 7.17 23.25 -28.66
N THR A 55 8.06 22.27 -28.65
CA THR A 55 7.72 20.89 -28.24
C THR A 55 7.26 20.76 -26.78
N ASP A 56 7.87 21.51 -25.86
CA ASP A 56 7.44 21.47 -24.44
C ASP A 56 6.02 22.02 -24.25
N ALA A 57 5.59 22.99 -25.11
CA ALA A 57 4.22 23.48 -25.09
C ALA A 57 3.24 22.42 -25.58
N LEU A 58 3.59 21.68 -26.62
CA LEU A 58 2.81 20.55 -27.14
C LEU A 58 2.64 19.46 -26.06
N TYR A 59 3.71 19.12 -25.34
CA TYR A 59 3.64 18.18 -24.23
C TYR A 59 2.77 18.71 -23.06
N ALA A 60 2.91 20.00 -22.73
CA ALA A 60 2.10 20.62 -21.69
C ALA A 60 0.59 20.61 -22.01
N LEU A 61 0.23 20.85 -23.28
CA LEU A 61 -1.15 20.74 -23.77
C LEU A 61 -1.67 19.32 -23.61
N SER A 62 -0.92 18.33 -24.07
CA SER A 62 -1.32 16.92 -23.94
C SER A 62 -1.58 16.51 -22.47
N GLN A 63 -0.77 17.02 -21.55
CA GLN A 63 -0.98 16.78 -20.11
C GLN A 63 -2.22 17.51 -19.57
N LEU A 64 -2.52 18.71 -20.04
CA LEU A 64 -3.71 19.47 -19.65
C LEU A 64 -4.99 18.81 -20.15
N HIS A 65 -4.99 18.30 -21.39
CA HIS A 65 -6.14 17.61 -21.99
C HIS A 65 -6.39 16.22 -21.35
N LEU A 66 -5.33 15.50 -20.94
CA LEU A 66 -5.47 14.20 -20.31
C LEU A 66 -5.73 14.28 -18.79
N PHE A 67 -4.97 15.13 -18.10
CA PHE A 67 -5.01 15.28 -16.63
C PHE A 67 -5.33 16.72 -16.22
N PRO A 68 -6.54 17.21 -16.48
CA PRO A 68 -6.90 18.60 -16.19
C PRO A 68 -6.76 18.90 -14.70
N PRO A 69 -6.03 19.97 -14.32
CA PRO A 69 -5.74 20.27 -12.93
C PRO A 69 -6.94 20.85 -12.16
N ASN A 70 -7.94 21.36 -12.87
CA ASN A 70 -9.15 21.94 -12.30
C ASN A 70 -10.31 21.96 -13.31
N GLN A 71 -11.47 22.46 -12.88
CA GLN A 71 -12.71 22.46 -13.69
C GLN A 71 -12.67 23.37 -14.93
N TRP A 72 -11.68 24.24 -15.07
CA TRP A 72 -11.58 25.19 -16.16
C TRP A 72 -10.93 24.65 -17.43
N PHE A 73 -10.26 23.50 -17.33
CA PHE A 73 -9.66 22.80 -18.47
C PHE A 73 -10.52 21.60 -18.86
N PRO A 74 -11.07 21.54 -20.08
CA PRO A 74 -11.86 20.38 -20.51
C PRO A 74 -10.98 19.13 -20.63
N PRO A 75 -11.45 17.95 -20.22
CA PRO A 75 -10.76 16.70 -20.52
C PRO A 75 -11.00 16.31 -21.98
N GLU A 76 -9.97 16.33 -22.78
CA GLU A 76 -10.03 15.99 -24.21
C GLU A 76 -8.96 14.92 -24.53
N PRO A 77 -9.15 13.67 -24.12
CA PRO A 77 -8.14 12.64 -24.27
C PRO A 77 -7.84 12.28 -25.75
N GLY A 78 -8.76 12.55 -26.69
CA GLY A 78 -8.52 12.42 -28.12
C GLY A 78 -7.45 13.40 -28.62
N LEU A 79 -7.59 14.68 -28.30
CA LEU A 79 -6.58 15.69 -28.61
C LEU A 79 -5.26 15.37 -27.91
N SER A 80 -5.31 14.96 -26.66
CA SER A 80 -4.11 14.53 -25.92
C SER A 80 -3.36 13.42 -26.64
N TYR A 81 -4.06 12.42 -27.19
CA TYR A 81 -3.43 11.35 -27.95
C TYR A 81 -2.71 11.88 -29.21
N GLU A 82 -3.33 12.77 -29.98
CA GLU A 82 -2.75 13.38 -31.18
C GLU A 82 -1.50 14.20 -30.84
N GLU A 83 -1.59 15.02 -29.80
CA GLU A 83 -0.49 15.84 -29.31
C GLU A 83 0.68 14.99 -28.78
N LEU A 84 0.38 13.90 -28.01
CA LEU A 84 1.40 12.96 -27.55
C LEU A 84 2.07 12.22 -28.72
N SER A 85 1.29 11.83 -29.74
CA SER A 85 1.80 11.16 -30.93
C SER A 85 2.74 12.07 -31.71
N SER A 86 2.35 13.33 -31.92
CA SER A 86 3.18 14.34 -32.56
C SER A 86 4.45 14.62 -31.75
N HIS A 87 4.29 14.83 -30.43
CA HIS A 87 5.43 15.11 -29.56
C HIS A 87 6.42 13.93 -29.50
N ALA A 88 5.92 12.70 -29.39
CA ALA A 88 6.76 11.50 -29.37
C ALA A 88 7.50 11.30 -30.68
N SER A 89 6.87 11.61 -31.85
CA SER A 89 7.48 11.48 -33.16
C SER A 89 8.62 12.50 -33.40
N ILE A 90 8.46 13.70 -32.83
CA ILE A 90 9.46 14.80 -33.00
C ILE A 90 10.63 14.63 -32.02
N THR A 91 10.33 14.31 -30.77
CA THR A 91 11.31 14.38 -29.68
C THR A 91 11.81 13.01 -29.19
N GLY A 92 11.06 11.93 -29.45
CA GLY A 92 11.33 10.62 -28.85
C GLY A 92 11.12 10.58 -27.34
N ASN A 93 10.36 11.53 -26.77
CA ASN A 93 10.21 11.68 -25.32
C ASN A 93 9.59 10.44 -24.68
N ALA A 94 10.27 9.89 -23.68
CA ALA A 94 9.89 8.65 -23.00
C ALA A 94 8.53 8.74 -22.25
N SER A 95 8.20 9.91 -21.69
CA SER A 95 6.92 10.09 -21.00
C SER A 95 5.73 10.07 -21.97
N SER A 96 5.89 10.68 -23.16
CA SER A 96 4.87 10.64 -24.22
C SER A 96 4.70 9.23 -24.78
N GLN A 97 5.81 8.52 -25.02
CA GLN A 97 5.78 7.12 -25.46
C GLN A 97 5.11 6.22 -24.41
N ALA A 98 5.37 6.42 -23.11
CA ALA A 98 4.73 5.64 -22.05
C ALA A 98 3.20 5.86 -22.01
N LEU A 99 2.73 7.08 -22.24
CA LEU A 99 1.29 7.37 -22.31
C LEU A 99 0.65 6.83 -23.58
N LEU A 100 1.34 6.89 -24.74
CA LEU A 100 0.87 6.23 -25.96
C LEU A 100 0.77 4.71 -25.77
N GLY A 101 1.75 4.11 -25.08
CA GLY A 101 1.68 2.72 -24.66
C GLY A 101 0.44 2.40 -23.84
N PHE A 102 0.05 3.28 -22.92
CA PHE A 102 -1.20 3.16 -22.16
C PHE A 102 -2.44 3.22 -23.05
N PHE A 103 -2.54 4.18 -23.98
CA PHE A 103 -3.69 4.27 -24.88
C PHE A 103 -3.86 3.00 -25.72
N HIS A 104 -2.78 2.47 -26.30
CA HIS A 104 -2.84 1.23 -27.08
C HIS A 104 -3.07 -0.02 -26.23
N ALA A 105 -2.60 -0.06 -24.98
CA ALA A 105 -2.84 -1.18 -24.09
C ALA A 105 -4.30 -1.30 -23.63
N THR A 106 -4.96 -0.15 -23.45
CA THR A 106 -6.30 -0.08 -22.80
C THR A 106 -7.41 0.28 -23.77
N GLY A 107 -7.12 0.90 -24.91
CA GLY A 107 -8.14 1.48 -25.79
C GLY A 107 -8.95 2.58 -25.10
N TYR A 108 -8.34 3.37 -24.21
CA TYR A 108 -9.03 4.32 -23.35
C TYR A 108 -10.03 5.20 -24.10
N LYS A 109 -11.30 5.17 -23.67
CA LYS A 109 -12.44 5.88 -24.31
C LYS A 109 -12.60 5.60 -25.83
N ASP A 110 -12.17 4.43 -26.27
CA ASP A 110 -12.23 4.01 -27.69
C ASP A 110 -11.55 4.96 -28.68
N ILE A 111 -10.58 5.77 -28.20
CA ILE A 111 -9.81 6.70 -29.03
C ILE A 111 -8.96 5.95 -30.04
N VAL A 112 -8.38 4.83 -29.61
CA VAL A 112 -7.62 3.91 -30.45
C VAL A 112 -8.04 2.48 -30.14
N PRO A 113 -8.02 1.57 -31.14
CA PRO A 113 -8.26 0.16 -30.87
C PRO A 113 -7.17 -0.42 -29.97
N ILE A 114 -7.54 -1.39 -29.13
CA ILE A 114 -6.58 -2.11 -28.30
C ILE A 114 -5.58 -2.84 -29.20
N ASP A 115 -4.31 -2.49 -29.05
CA ASP A 115 -3.20 -3.07 -29.81
C ASP A 115 -2.02 -3.32 -28.86
N GLN A 116 -1.93 -4.58 -28.38
CA GLN A 116 -0.89 -4.96 -27.41
C GLN A 116 0.52 -4.92 -28.02
N ALA A 117 0.67 -5.09 -29.35
CA ALA A 117 1.96 -5.01 -30.01
C ALA A 117 2.49 -3.58 -30.06
N LYS A 118 1.62 -2.61 -30.41
CA LYS A 118 1.99 -1.19 -30.36
C LYS A 118 2.24 -0.72 -28.93
N ALA A 119 1.41 -1.16 -27.97
CA ALA A 119 1.64 -0.86 -26.56
C ALA A 119 3.03 -1.34 -26.11
N GLN A 120 3.37 -2.57 -26.45
CA GLN A 120 4.69 -3.16 -26.17
C GLN A 120 5.82 -2.35 -26.79
N LEU A 121 5.69 -1.93 -28.05
CA LEU A 121 6.69 -1.16 -28.76
C LEU A 121 6.97 0.19 -28.08
N TYR A 122 5.91 0.97 -27.79
CA TYR A 122 6.05 2.26 -27.13
C TYR A 122 6.63 2.14 -25.72
N LEU A 123 6.16 1.15 -24.93
CA LEU A 123 6.67 0.91 -23.59
C LEU A 123 8.14 0.46 -23.59
N THR A 124 8.57 -0.33 -24.60
CA THR A 124 9.97 -0.75 -24.75
C THR A 124 10.87 0.46 -25.01
N PHE A 125 10.51 1.35 -25.95
CA PHE A 125 11.28 2.56 -26.20
C PHE A 125 11.34 3.49 -24.99
N ALA A 126 10.21 3.70 -24.31
CA ALA A 126 10.16 4.50 -23.11
C ALA A 126 10.99 3.89 -21.96
N GLY A 127 10.97 2.57 -21.81
CA GLY A 127 11.74 1.85 -20.79
C GLY A 127 13.24 1.92 -21.01
N HIS A 128 13.70 1.71 -22.25
CA HIS A 128 15.13 1.87 -22.61
C HIS A 128 15.62 3.31 -22.50
N SER A 129 14.72 4.29 -22.66
CA SER A 129 15.01 5.70 -22.38
C SER A 129 15.01 6.05 -20.89
N GLY A 130 14.92 5.06 -20.00
CA GLY A 130 15.00 5.23 -18.55
C GLY A 130 13.71 5.69 -17.87
N HIS A 131 12.56 5.61 -18.54
CA HIS A 131 11.28 5.97 -17.90
C HIS A 131 10.82 4.89 -16.93
N LYS A 132 10.96 5.15 -15.62
CA LYS A 132 10.65 4.18 -14.53
C LYS A 132 9.28 3.53 -14.68
N GLY A 133 8.22 4.32 -14.95
CA GLY A 133 6.87 3.79 -15.11
C GLY A 133 6.72 2.83 -16.29
N ALA A 134 7.46 3.03 -17.39
CA ALA A 134 7.48 2.11 -18.52
C ALA A 134 8.27 0.83 -18.19
N GLN A 135 9.40 0.95 -17.47
CA GLN A 135 10.15 -0.22 -16.98
C GLN A 135 9.31 -1.09 -16.08
N MET A 136 8.56 -0.49 -15.13
CA MET A 136 7.62 -1.21 -14.27
C MET A 136 6.51 -1.89 -15.09
N ALA A 137 5.94 -1.19 -16.08
CA ALA A 137 4.92 -1.76 -16.96
C ALA A 137 5.46 -2.95 -17.76
N MET A 138 6.68 -2.85 -18.31
CA MET A 138 7.34 -3.93 -19.03
C MET A 138 7.62 -5.13 -18.12
N GLY A 139 8.17 -4.90 -16.93
CA GLY A 139 8.38 -5.93 -15.93
C GLY A 139 7.08 -6.64 -15.56
N TYR A 140 5.99 -5.89 -15.36
CA TYR A 140 4.68 -6.45 -15.06
C TYR A 140 4.10 -7.26 -16.23
N ARG A 141 4.24 -6.78 -17.48
CA ARG A 141 3.75 -7.47 -18.68
C ARG A 141 4.45 -8.83 -18.88
N TYR A 142 5.78 -8.88 -18.76
CA TYR A 142 6.52 -10.14 -18.85
C TYR A 142 6.27 -11.07 -17.65
N TRP A 143 6.03 -10.53 -16.46
CA TRP A 143 5.68 -11.32 -15.29
C TRP A 143 4.28 -11.95 -15.38
N SER A 144 3.32 -11.25 -16.00
CA SER A 144 1.90 -11.66 -16.05
C SER A 144 1.45 -12.14 -17.44
N GLY A 145 2.32 -12.26 -18.41
CA GLY A 145 1.98 -12.70 -19.76
C GLY A 145 1.03 -11.75 -20.52
N ILE A 146 1.06 -10.42 -20.26
CA ILE A 146 0.15 -9.46 -20.89
C ILE A 146 0.71 -9.04 -22.25
N GLY A 147 0.15 -9.59 -23.34
CA GLY A 147 0.57 -9.31 -24.70
C GLY A 147 1.94 -9.88 -25.10
N VAL A 148 2.58 -10.61 -24.21
CA VAL A 148 3.86 -11.30 -24.37
C VAL A 148 3.82 -12.64 -23.67
N VAL A 149 4.74 -13.54 -24.00
CA VAL A 149 4.92 -14.79 -23.25
C VAL A 149 5.54 -14.47 -21.90
N GLU A 150 5.08 -15.15 -20.84
CA GLU A 150 5.65 -15.03 -19.51
C GLU A 150 7.14 -15.39 -19.53
N ASP A 151 7.96 -14.47 -19.06
CA ASP A 151 9.40 -14.66 -18.92
C ASP A 151 9.91 -13.94 -17.67
N CYS A 152 10.23 -14.75 -16.67
CA CYS A 152 10.71 -14.25 -15.39
C CYS A 152 12.03 -13.46 -15.52
N MET A 153 12.97 -13.93 -16.37
CA MET A 153 14.29 -13.30 -16.48
C MET A 153 14.20 -11.91 -17.15
N THR A 154 13.38 -11.79 -18.16
CA THR A 154 13.11 -10.49 -18.80
C THR A 154 12.33 -9.56 -17.85
N ALA A 155 11.34 -10.08 -17.12
CA ALA A 155 10.64 -9.30 -16.09
C ALA A 155 11.60 -8.80 -15.00
N LEU A 156 12.52 -9.67 -14.57
CA LEU A 156 13.55 -9.34 -13.57
C LEU A 156 14.44 -8.21 -14.05
N SER A 157 14.93 -8.25 -15.27
CA SER A 157 15.79 -7.19 -15.83
C SER A 157 15.11 -5.82 -15.82
N TRP A 158 13.85 -5.73 -16.24
CA TRP A 158 13.10 -4.47 -16.22
C TRP A 158 12.85 -3.94 -14.82
N TYR A 159 12.54 -4.82 -13.86
CA TYR A 159 12.34 -4.40 -12.47
C TYR A 159 13.64 -4.04 -11.76
N GLU A 160 14.78 -4.65 -12.11
CA GLU A 160 16.10 -4.24 -11.62
C GLU A 160 16.43 -2.81 -12.04
N ASP A 161 16.26 -2.49 -13.34
CA ASP A 161 16.48 -1.13 -13.83
C ASP A 161 15.63 -0.09 -13.10
N ALA A 162 14.35 -0.42 -12.87
CA ALA A 162 13.45 0.46 -12.11
C ALA A 162 13.85 0.59 -10.64
N ALA A 163 14.24 -0.51 -9.98
CA ALA A 163 14.64 -0.54 -8.59
C ALA A 163 15.98 0.19 -8.36
N GLU A 164 16.93 0.07 -9.29
CA GLU A 164 18.21 0.76 -9.24
C GLU A 164 18.03 2.28 -9.27
N GLN A 165 17.19 2.81 -10.17
CA GLN A 165 16.88 4.24 -10.23
C GLN A 165 16.28 4.74 -8.90
N VAL A 166 15.38 3.95 -8.31
CA VAL A 166 14.75 4.27 -7.04
C VAL A 166 15.75 4.20 -5.90
N MET A 167 16.62 3.20 -5.89
CA MET A 167 17.67 3.06 -4.88
C MET A 167 18.69 4.19 -4.95
N ALA A 168 19.13 4.57 -6.15
CA ALA A 168 20.02 5.72 -6.37
C ALA A 168 19.40 7.01 -5.81
N LYS A 169 18.09 7.21 -6.02
CA LYS A 169 17.35 8.35 -5.47
C LYS A 169 17.21 8.30 -3.96
N PHE A 170 16.99 7.13 -3.38
CA PHE A 170 17.00 6.92 -1.94
C PHE A 170 18.34 7.30 -1.32
N MET A 171 19.43 6.79 -1.89
CA MET A 171 20.79 7.04 -1.41
C MET A 171 21.25 8.49 -1.59
N SER A 172 20.67 9.26 -2.53
CA SER A 172 20.96 10.69 -2.68
C SER A 172 20.37 11.58 -1.56
N GLY A 173 19.70 10.98 -0.60
CA GLY A 173 19.11 11.66 0.55
C GLY A 173 20.08 11.94 1.68
N PRO A 174 19.57 12.43 2.81
CA PRO A 174 20.35 12.61 4.02
C PRO A 174 20.85 11.26 4.58
N PRO A 175 21.77 11.25 5.57
CA PRO A 175 22.23 10.01 6.19
C PRO A 175 21.08 9.09 6.60
N GLY A 176 21.13 7.81 6.20
CA GLY A 176 20.03 6.84 6.34
C GLY A 176 19.03 6.84 5.19
N GLY A 177 19.30 7.57 4.09
CA GLY A 177 18.48 7.61 2.87
C GLY A 177 17.33 8.62 2.92
N ARG A 178 16.63 8.79 1.81
CA ARG A 178 15.43 9.65 1.74
C ARG A 178 14.30 9.06 2.58
N THR A 179 13.52 9.93 3.20
CA THR A 179 12.27 9.53 3.88
C THR A 179 11.29 8.97 2.85
N LEU A 180 10.81 7.77 3.10
CA LEU A 180 9.86 7.10 2.22
C LEU A 180 8.52 7.84 2.18
N PRO A 181 7.84 7.88 1.03
CA PRO A 181 6.46 8.32 0.93
C PRO A 181 5.54 7.41 1.77
N LEU A 182 4.37 7.94 2.13
CA LEU A 182 3.32 7.13 2.75
C LEU A 182 2.86 6.04 1.77
N VAL A 183 2.52 4.88 2.30
CA VAL A 183 1.98 3.78 1.48
C VAL A 183 0.59 4.17 1.00
N PRO A 184 0.30 4.13 -0.31
CA PRO A 184 -1.05 4.42 -0.81
C PRO A 184 -2.07 3.44 -0.22
N ALA A 185 -3.21 3.98 0.22
CA ALA A 185 -4.30 3.16 0.74
C ALA A 185 -5.20 2.63 -0.38
N LYS A 186 -5.76 1.43 -0.18
CA LYS A 186 -6.81 0.91 -1.03
C LYS A 186 -8.15 1.52 -0.63
N LEU A 187 -8.97 1.91 -1.59
CA LEU A 187 -10.34 2.40 -1.33
C LEU A 187 -11.16 1.35 -0.58
N SER A 188 -11.04 0.09 -0.98
CA SER A 188 -11.71 -1.00 -0.30
C SER A 188 -11.36 -1.07 1.19
N ASP A 189 -10.09 -0.90 1.53
CA ASP A 189 -9.63 -0.92 2.92
C ASP A 189 -10.15 0.29 3.72
N LEU A 190 -10.25 1.46 3.08
CA LEU A 190 -10.80 2.68 3.69
C LEU A 190 -12.30 2.57 4.00
N GLU A 191 -13.04 1.74 3.27
CA GLU A 191 -14.46 1.43 3.49
C GLU A 191 -14.67 0.19 4.39
N GLY A 192 -13.62 -0.32 5.02
CA GLY A 192 -13.71 -1.49 5.91
C GLY A 192 -13.52 -2.83 5.20
N GLY A 193 -13.05 -2.81 3.97
CA GLY A 193 -12.81 -3.95 3.08
C GLY A 193 -13.81 -4.03 1.92
N VAL A 194 -13.54 -4.92 0.98
CA VAL A 194 -14.32 -5.07 -0.27
C VAL A 194 -15.80 -5.41 -0.01
N PHE A 195 -16.08 -6.12 1.07
CA PHE A 195 -17.42 -6.53 1.47
C PHE A 195 -18.05 -5.66 2.58
N GLY A 196 -17.38 -4.55 2.92
CA GLY A 196 -17.79 -3.62 3.97
C GLY A 196 -17.32 -4.02 5.38
N PRO A 197 -17.55 -3.14 6.39
CA PRO A 197 -17.16 -3.39 7.77
C PRO A 197 -17.78 -4.68 8.32
N GLY A 198 -17.01 -5.48 9.02
CA GLY A 198 -17.45 -6.77 9.57
C GLY A 198 -17.32 -7.95 8.59
N ALA A 199 -17.97 -7.89 7.43
CA ALA A 199 -17.91 -8.96 6.43
C ALA A 199 -16.50 -9.15 5.85
N SER A 200 -15.77 -8.07 5.68
CA SER A 200 -14.38 -8.13 5.19
C SER A 200 -13.40 -8.73 6.17
N VAL A 201 -13.68 -8.73 7.46
CA VAL A 201 -12.86 -9.47 8.44
C VAL A 201 -12.93 -10.96 8.14
N ALA A 202 -14.09 -11.47 7.76
CA ALA A 202 -14.27 -12.87 7.38
C ALA A 202 -13.63 -13.19 6.01
N SER A 203 -13.57 -12.25 5.06
CA SER A 203 -12.99 -12.48 3.75
C SER A 203 -11.47 -12.37 3.72
N THR A 204 -10.90 -11.40 4.41
CA THR A 204 -9.45 -11.12 4.36
C THR A 204 -8.59 -12.13 5.12
N GLY A 205 -9.19 -13.01 5.93
CA GLY A 205 -8.47 -14.02 6.71
C GLY A 205 -7.41 -13.39 7.62
N LEU A 206 -6.17 -13.86 7.55
CA LEU A 206 -5.06 -13.35 8.36
C LEU A 206 -4.73 -11.87 8.14
N ASN A 207 -5.12 -11.30 7.01
CA ASN A 207 -4.91 -9.88 6.71
C ASN A 207 -5.94 -8.94 7.36
N ALA A 208 -6.97 -9.47 8.02
CA ALA A 208 -7.97 -8.67 8.73
C ALA A 208 -7.37 -7.79 9.84
N ALA A 209 -6.20 -8.16 10.34
CA ALA A 209 -5.48 -7.40 11.37
C ALA A 209 -4.77 -6.14 10.85
N ARG A 210 -4.85 -5.83 9.54
CA ARG A 210 -4.21 -4.63 8.96
C ARG A 210 -4.68 -3.35 9.66
N PRO A 211 -3.78 -2.42 10.00
CA PRO A 211 -4.14 -1.16 10.66
C PRO A 211 -5.21 -0.38 9.90
N VAL A 212 -5.17 -0.39 8.57
CA VAL A 212 -6.14 0.30 7.69
C VAL A 212 -7.57 -0.17 7.93
N ILE A 213 -7.79 -1.49 7.98
CA ILE A 213 -9.12 -2.08 8.20
C ILE A 213 -9.61 -1.78 9.63
N LYS A 214 -8.73 -1.89 10.63
CA LYS A 214 -9.07 -1.50 12.01
C LYS A 214 -9.49 -0.04 12.10
N THR A 215 -8.76 0.83 11.41
CA THR A 215 -9.07 2.26 11.28
C THR A 215 -10.44 2.50 10.67
N ALA A 216 -10.77 1.81 9.59
CA ALA A 216 -12.05 1.95 8.90
C ALA A 216 -13.20 1.46 9.78
N ASN A 217 -13.01 0.35 10.50
CA ASN A 217 -14.01 -0.18 11.44
C ASN A 217 -14.23 0.79 12.62
N ALA A 218 -13.17 1.37 13.19
CA ALA A 218 -13.26 2.37 14.24
C ALA A 218 -14.01 3.62 13.76
N ARG A 219 -13.73 4.08 12.54
CA ARG A 219 -14.47 5.19 11.91
C ARG A 219 -15.94 4.85 11.68
N ALA A 220 -16.26 3.65 11.23
CA ALA A 220 -17.63 3.18 11.09
C ALA A 220 -18.37 3.10 12.43
N ALA A 221 -17.65 2.84 13.52
CA ALA A 221 -18.16 2.90 14.89
C ALA A 221 -18.32 4.34 15.44
N GLY A 222 -17.95 5.36 14.65
CA GLY A 222 -18.09 6.78 15.02
C GLY A 222 -16.86 7.44 15.61
N GLU A 223 -15.73 6.75 15.68
CA GLU A 223 -14.47 7.33 16.15
C GLU A 223 -13.86 8.28 15.12
N LYS A 224 -13.46 9.47 15.57
CA LYS A 224 -12.79 10.47 14.74
C LYS A 224 -11.34 10.63 15.19
N TRP A 225 -10.44 10.80 14.20
CA TRP A 225 -9.01 11.03 14.48
C TRP A 225 -8.76 12.35 15.17
N ASP A 226 -9.53 13.36 14.84
CA ASP A 226 -9.40 14.69 15.44
C ASP A 226 -9.68 14.62 16.95
N ASP A 227 -10.69 13.86 17.36
CA ASP A 227 -11.05 13.64 18.78
C ASP A 227 -9.92 12.89 19.50
N LEU A 228 -9.29 11.91 18.83
CA LEU A 228 -8.17 11.15 19.37
C LEU A 228 -6.92 12.04 19.55
N LEU A 229 -6.61 12.87 18.56
CA LEU A 229 -5.48 13.80 18.62
C LEU A 229 -5.70 14.86 19.70
N GLU A 230 -6.93 15.37 19.83
CA GLU A 230 -7.30 16.30 20.88
C GLU A 230 -7.16 15.67 22.28
N TYR A 231 -7.62 14.44 22.44
CA TYR A 231 -7.44 13.68 23.68
C TYR A 231 -5.97 13.49 24.04
N TYR A 232 -5.14 13.13 23.04
CA TYR A 232 -3.69 12.99 23.26
C TYR A 232 -3.03 14.33 23.59
N SER A 233 -3.42 15.43 22.92
CA SER A 233 -2.92 16.76 23.19
C SER A 233 -3.26 17.21 24.61
N TYR A 234 -4.51 17.02 25.03
CA TYR A 234 -4.95 17.35 26.37
C TYR A 234 -4.13 16.64 27.46
N ASN A 235 -3.90 15.31 27.32
CA ASN A 235 -3.13 14.58 28.31
C ASN A 235 -1.63 14.94 28.26
N ALA A 236 -1.07 15.16 27.07
CA ALA A 236 0.30 15.64 26.92
C ALA A 236 0.51 16.98 27.60
N ASP A 237 -0.46 17.91 27.51
CA ASP A 237 -0.39 19.21 28.16
C ASP A 237 -0.47 19.13 29.69
N ARG A 238 -1.11 18.13 30.22
CA ARG A 238 -1.11 17.81 31.67
C ARG A 238 0.23 17.23 32.16
N GLY A 239 1.16 16.95 31.26
CA GLY A 239 2.49 16.42 31.58
C GLY A 239 2.65 14.92 31.42
N GLU A 240 1.68 14.24 30.87
CA GLU A 240 1.73 12.80 30.56
C GLU A 240 2.73 12.52 29.44
N VAL A 241 3.84 11.91 29.77
CA VAL A 241 4.99 11.73 28.87
C VAL A 241 4.68 10.76 27.73
N ASP A 242 3.89 9.72 27.99
CA ASP A 242 3.49 8.73 26.98
C ASP A 242 2.69 9.37 25.84
N PHE A 243 1.71 10.21 26.18
CA PHE A 243 0.90 10.91 25.18
C PHE A 243 1.72 11.93 24.39
N ALA A 244 2.62 12.65 25.05
CA ALA A 244 3.55 13.56 24.37
C ALA A 244 4.47 12.80 23.39
N TYR A 245 4.97 11.63 23.76
CA TYR A 245 5.77 10.79 22.89
C TYR A 245 4.99 10.27 21.68
N ARG A 246 3.76 9.79 21.91
CA ARG A 246 2.87 9.35 20.82
C ARG A 246 2.58 10.47 19.82
N LEU A 247 2.25 11.67 20.30
CA LEU A 247 2.06 12.84 19.43
C LEU A 247 3.31 13.20 18.64
N GLY A 248 4.46 13.27 19.30
CA GLY A 248 5.75 13.50 18.63
C GLY A 248 5.99 12.51 17.49
N LYS A 249 5.70 11.21 17.74
CA LYS A 249 5.83 10.15 16.75
C LYS A 249 4.83 10.29 15.59
N ILE A 250 3.57 10.60 15.89
CA ILE A 250 2.51 10.80 14.88
C ILE A 250 2.88 11.96 13.94
N PHE A 251 3.23 13.13 14.47
CA PHE A 251 3.61 14.27 13.65
C PHE A 251 4.93 14.07 12.90
N TYR A 252 5.85 13.28 13.45
CA TYR A 252 7.10 12.93 12.77
C TYR A 252 6.87 12.00 11.59
N GLN A 253 6.07 10.95 11.77
CA GLN A 253 5.80 9.95 10.72
C GLN A 253 4.74 10.39 9.72
N GLY A 254 3.84 11.28 10.11
CA GLY A 254 2.69 11.71 9.29
C GLY A 254 1.57 10.68 9.24
N SER A 255 1.47 9.80 10.24
CA SER A 255 0.46 8.77 10.35
C SER A 255 0.17 8.45 11.82
N ILE A 256 -1.09 8.13 12.14
CA ILE A 256 -1.49 7.67 13.48
C ILE A 256 -0.93 6.28 13.75
N TYR A 257 -0.95 5.41 12.75
CA TYR A 257 -0.36 4.09 12.83
C TYR A 257 1.05 4.12 12.22
N GLY A 258 2.06 3.95 13.06
CA GLY A 258 3.41 3.69 12.59
C GLY A 258 3.50 2.29 11.98
N SER A 259 4.34 2.14 10.95
CA SER A 259 4.70 0.80 10.49
C SER A 259 5.46 0.05 11.59
N THR A 260 5.34 -1.28 11.61
CA THR A 260 6.05 -2.16 12.55
C THR A 260 7.56 -1.99 12.48
N GLY A 261 8.08 -1.53 11.33
CA GLY A 261 9.50 -1.28 11.09
C GLY A 261 10.07 0.03 11.59
N GLY A 262 9.30 0.79 12.34
CA GLY A 262 9.74 2.06 12.87
C GLY A 262 9.91 3.13 11.78
N ILE A 263 10.83 4.06 12.00
CA ILE A 263 10.98 5.29 11.22
C ILE A 263 11.38 5.01 9.77
N ALA A 264 12.25 4.04 9.54
CA ALA A 264 12.79 3.74 8.21
C ALA A 264 11.77 3.11 7.26
N SER A 265 10.68 2.52 7.77
CA SER A 265 9.68 1.82 6.96
C SER A 265 8.53 2.69 6.45
N GLY A 266 8.53 3.97 6.79
CA GLY A 266 7.46 4.90 6.43
C GLY A 266 6.20 4.74 7.28
N GLY A 267 5.15 5.45 6.92
CA GLY A 267 3.84 5.43 7.59
C GLY A 267 2.74 4.85 6.71
N ASP A 268 1.59 4.57 7.33
CA ASP A 268 0.38 4.15 6.64
C ASP A 268 -0.38 5.36 6.08
N GLY A 269 -0.70 5.33 4.79
CA GLY A 269 -1.44 6.41 4.12
C GLY A 269 -2.90 6.51 4.51
N ALA A 270 -3.50 5.45 5.07
CA ALA A 270 -4.91 5.43 5.45
C ALA A 270 -5.23 6.29 6.68
N SER A 271 -4.28 6.41 7.59
CA SER A 271 -4.38 7.21 8.81
C SER A 271 -3.54 8.49 8.71
N ARG A 272 -3.53 9.09 7.54
CA ARG A 272 -2.66 10.22 7.19
C ARG A 272 -2.93 11.42 8.09
N VAL A 273 -1.88 11.90 8.75
CA VAL A 273 -1.80 13.18 9.45
C VAL A 273 -0.75 14.03 8.74
N VAL A 274 -0.94 15.33 8.69
CA VAL A 274 0.07 16.22 8.10
C VAL A 274 1.38 16.09 8.89
N ARG A 275 2.47 15.70 8.19
CA ARG A 275 3.79 15.61 8.80
C ARG A 275 4.27 17.01 9.20
N ASP A 276 4.52 17.19 10.48
CA ASP A 276 5.02 18.44 11.05
C ASP A 276 6.20 18.17 11.98
N PHE A 277 7.39 18.37 11.46
CA PHE A 277 8.62 18.18 12.23
C PHE A 277 8.80 19.22 13.33
N HIS A 278 8.22 20.43 13.22
CA HIS A 278 8.31 21.43 14.27
C HIS A 278 7.49 21.03 15.49
N THR A 279 6.27 20.59 15.28
CA THR A 279 5.41 20.09 16.35
C THR A 279 5.99 18.78 16.94
N ALA A 280 6.48 17.86 16.12
CA ALA A 280 7.16 16.65 16.60
C ALA A 280 8.35 16.96 17.49
N ARG A 281 9.22 17.88 17.05
CA ARG A 281 10.38 18.34 17.84
C ARG A 281 9.95 18.99 19.15
N HIS A 282 8.89 19.78 19.15
CA HIS A 282 8.37 20.41 20.36
C HIS A 282 8.05 19.36 21.43
N TYR A 283 7.30 18.33 21.08
CA TYR A 283 6.95 17.25 22.01
C TYR A 283 8.18 16.47 22.46
N PHE A 284 9.08 16.09 21.55
CA PHE A 284 10.31 15.37 21.92
C PHE A 284 11.22 16.19 22.82
N LEU A 285 11.41 17.49 22.57
CA LEU A 285 12.18 18.37 23.44
C LEU A 285 11.54 18.51 24.82
N ARG A 286 10.21 18.65 24.89
CA ARG A 286 9.49 18.73 26.17
C ARG A 286 9.74 17.51 27.05
N ILE A 287 9.79 16.31 26.44
CA ILE A 287 10.12 15.07 27.14
C ILE A 287 11.59 15.04 27.54
N ALA A 288 12.48 15.30 26.60
CA ALA A 288 13.92 15.22 26.82
C ALA A 288 14.41 16.24 27.88
N ARG A 289 13.78 17.42 27.96
CA ARG A 289 14.11 18.48 28.93
C ARG A 289 13.74 18.12 30.37
N GLN A 290 12.97 17.09 30.62
CA GLN A 290 12.75 16.57 31.97
C GLN A 290 14.02 15.93 32.55
N VAL A 291 14.88 15.39 31.69
CA VAL A 291 16.15 14.76 32.07
C VAL A 291 17.35 15.67 31.79
N TRP A 292 17.40 16.24 30.60
CA TRP A 292 18.50 17.12 30.16
C TRP A 292 18.01 18.56 29.98
N GLN A 293 18.05 19.35 31.04
CA GLN A 293 17.47 20.69 31.07
C GLN A 293 18.15 21.66 30.08
N ARG A 294 19.46 21.52 29.87
CA ARG A 294 20.27 22.42 29.01
C ARG A 294 21.19 21.63 28.08
N ASP A 295 21.45 22.25 26.92
CA ASP A 295 22.48 21.74 26.02
C ASP A 295 23.82 22.32 26.34
N PRO A 296 24.94 21.57 26.20
CA PRO A 296 26.28 22.07 26.44
C PRO A 296 26.63 23.12 25.36
N PRO A 297 27.47 24.09 25.69
CA PRO A 297 27.91 25.11 24.74
C PRO A 297 28.72 24.53 23.57
N ASN A 298 29.36 23.39 23.76
CA ASN A 298 30.07 22.67 22.71
C ASN A 298 29.56 21.22 22.61
N PRO A 299 28.68 20.89 21.68
CA PRO A 299 28.15 19.53 21.52
C PRO A 299 29.21 18.46 21.20
N ARG A 300 30.35 18.85 20.60
CA ARG A 300 31.43 17.91 20.24
C ARG A 300 32.19 17.36 21.46
N GLN A 301 32.19 18.11 22.55
CA GLN A 301 32.89 17.75 23.79
C GLN A 301 31.96 17.26 24.88
N TYR A 302 30.69 17.01 24.53
CA TYR A 302 29.71 16.53 25.48
C TYR A 302 30.11 15.15 26.03
N GLN A 303 30.05 15.03 27.35
CA GLN A 303 30.17 13.77 28.08
C GLN A 303 28.84 13.55 28.82
N THR A 304 28.28 12.35 28.73
CA THR A 304 27.04 12.03 29.43
C THR A 304 27.24 12.06 30.95
N PRO A 305 26.45 12.83 31.70
CA PRO A 305 26.52 12.82 33.15
C PRO A 305 26.03 11.46 33.69
N LYS A 306 26.72 10.92 34.66
CA LYS A 306 26.29 9.71 35.40
C LYS A 306 25.25 10.11 36.44
N GLU A 307 24.06 10.48 36.06
CA GLU A 307 22.99 10.83 36.99
C GLU A 307 22.00 9.68 37.24
N LYS A 308 21.34 9.75 38.41
CA LYS A 308 20.31 8.76 38.80
C LYS A 308 19.12 8.78 37.82
N ASN A 309 18.64 7.60 37.43
CA ASN A 309 17.53 7.40 36.51
C ASN A 309 16.21 7.99 37.04
N PRO A 310 15.68 9.11 36.48
CA PRO A 310 14.34 9.56 36.81
C PRO A 310 13.29 8.63 36.17
N PRO A 311 12.05 8.62 36.67
CA PRO A 311 10.97 7.77 36.11
C PRO A 311 10.69 8.00 34.62
N SER A 312 10.97 9.20 34.10
CA SER A 312 10.78 9.56 32.69
C SER A 312 11.99 9.24 31.79
N ALA A 313 13.08 8.65 32.32
CA ALA A 313 14.30 8.41 31.59
C ALA A 313 14.11 7.57 30.32
N GLY A 314 13.24 6.56 30.34
CA GLY A 314 12.95 5.72 29.19
C GLY A 314 12.36 6.50 28.02
N TYR A 315 11.34 7.31 28.26
CA TYR A 315 10.74 8.15 27.22
C TYR A 315 11.68 9.29 26.76
N ALA A 316 12.48 9.82 27.67
CA ALA A 316 13.49 10.81 27.33
C ALA A 316 14.57 10.23 26.41
N ALA A 317 15.01 8.99 26.65
CA ALA A 317 15.93 8.28 25.76
C ALA A 317 15.34 8.04 24.37
N LEU A 318 14.09 7.57 24.30
CA LEU A 318 13.36 7.44 23.03
C LEU A 318 13.25 8.79 22.29
N ALA A 319 12.91 9.87 23.02
CA ALA A 319 12.84 11.21 22.43
C ALA A 319 14.21 11.70 21.96
N ALA A 320 15.29 11.37 22.67
CA ALA A 320 16.65 11.71 22.27
C ALA A 320 17.05 11.02 20.97
N GLY A 321 16.64 9.76 20.74
CA GLY A 321 16.84 9.06 19.47
C GLY A 321 16.18 9.80 18.30
N TYR A 322 14.93 10.24 18.45
CA TYR A 322 14.25 11.06 17.41
C TYR A 322 14.92 12.42 17.20
N LEU A 323 15.30 13.12 18.28
CA LEU A 323 16.00 14.41 18.18
C LEU A 323 17.34 14.24 17.47
N GLY A 324 18.13 13.22 17.85
CA GLY A 324 19.37 12.89 17.17
C GLY A 324 19.17 12.65 15.67
N ARG A 325 18.15 11.90 15.30
CA ARG A 325 17.79 11.64 13.90
C ARG A 325 17.38 12.92 13.17
N MET A 326 16.58 13.78 13.79
CA MET A 326 16.18 15.06 13.20
C MET A 326 17.39 15.97 12.91
N PHE A 327 18.33 16.09 13.84
CA PHE A 327 19.57 16.85 13.63
C PHE A 327 20.50 16.20 12.61
N LEU A 328 20.61 14.86 12.60
CA LEU A 328 21.44 14.14 11.63
C LEU A 328 20.95 14.35 10.19
N ARG A 329 19.65 14.37 9.99
CA ARG A 329 19.00 14.42 8.67
C ARG A 329 18.57 15.82 8.23
N GLY A 330 18.54 16.79 9.14
CA GLY A 330 18.04 18.14 8.87
C GLY A 330 16.51 18.21 8.77
N GLU A 331 15.77 17.38 9.52
CA GLU A 331 14.31 17.31 9.50
C GLU A 331 13.72 18.32 10.49
N GLY A 332 13.12 19.39 9.98
CA GLY A 332 12.58 20.51 10.79
C GLY A 332 13.62 21.33 11.56
N VAL A 333 14.91 21.05 11.34
CA VAL A 333 16.07 21.75 11.90
C VAL A 333 17.19 21.81 10.87
N LYS A 334 18.13 22.71 11.05
CA LYS A 334 19.35 22.69 10.25
C LYS A 334 20.14 21.41 10.59
N GLN A 335 20.66 20.75 9.56
CA GLN A 335 21.51 19.56 9.74
C GLN A 335 22.74 19.89 10.56
N ASP A 336 22.96 19.14 11.65
CA ASP A 336 24.09 19.29 12.55
C ASP A 336 24.47 17.94 13.15
N ALA A 337 25.54 17.35 12.64
CA ALA A 337 26.01 16.04 13.07
C ALA A 337 26.57 16.03 14.50
N ALA A 338 27.09 17.17 15.00
CA ALA A 338 27.60 17.26 16.37
C ALA A 338 26.45 17.27 17.39
N MET A 339 25.39 18.03 17.10
CA MET A 339 24.15 18.01 17.90
C MET A 339 23.49 16.63 17.83
N ALA A 340 23.46 16.01 16.66
CA ALA A 340 22.91 14.66 16.50
C ALA A 340 23.68 13.65 17.37
N LYS A 341 25.01 13.66 17.33
CA LYS A 341 25.86 12.81 18.15
C LYS A 341 25.56 12.97 19.64
N MET A 342 25.49 14.21 20.13
CA MET A 342 25.15 14.51 21.51
C MET A 342 23.81 13.90 21.95
N TRP A 343 22.77 14.08 21.12
CA TRP A 343 21.45 13.51 21.43
C TRP A 343 21.47 11.98 21.39
N PHE A 344 22.19 11.37 20.46
CA PHE A 344 22.33 9.93 20.40
C PHE A 344 23.18 9.38 21.58
N GLU A 345 24.21 10.08 22.02
CA GLU A 345 24.97 9.69 23.23
C GLU A 345 24.07 9.68 24.47
N ARG A 346 23.19 10.68 24.62
CA ARG A 346 22.16 10.73 25.68
C ARG A 346 21.22 9.54 25.64
N GLY A 347 20.69 9.19 24.46
CA GLY A 347 19.81 8.04 24.32
C GLY A 347 20.52 6.70 24.49
N ALA A 348 21.72 6.57 23.97
CA ALA A 348 22.55 5.35 24.06
C ALA A 348 22.96 5.00 25.48
N GLU A 349 23.12 5.98 26.38
CA GLU A 349 23.39 5.75 27.80
C GLU A 349 22.30 4.92 28.48
N TYR A 350 21.05 5.04 28.02
CA TYR A 350 19.91 4.26 28.48
C TYR A 350 19.63 3.04 27.58
N GLY A 351 20.53 2.71 26.66
CA GLY A 351 20.42 1.55 25.80
C GLY A 351 19.40 1.71 24.64
N GLU A 352 19.02 2.95 24.28
CA GLU A 352 18.03 3.20 23.25
C GLU A 352 18.56 2.84 21.85
N LYS A 353 17.83 2.00 21.12
CA LYS A 353 18.25 1.35 19.86
C LYS A 353 18.45 2.30 18.68
N GLU A 354 17.58 3.30 18.50
CA GLU A 354 17.73 4.31 17.44
C GLU A 354 18.99 5.15 17.66
N SER A 355 19.29 5.45 18.91
CA SER A 355 20.52 6.18 19.30
C SER A 355 21.77 5.39 18.99
N HIS A 356 21.78 4.09 19.28
CA HIS A 356 22.89 3.22 18.88
C HIS A 356 23.03 3.18 17.35
N ASN A 357 21.93 3.01 16.60
CA ASN A 357 21.96 3.05 15.14
C ASN A 357 22.52 4.37 14.60
N GLY A 358 22.05 5.50 15.14
CA GLY A 358 22.52 6.84 14.75
C GLY A 358 24.01 7.07 15.02
N LEU A 359 24.54 6.61 16.18
CA LEU A 359 25.97 6.63 16.47
C LEU A 359 26.76 5.75 15.50
N GLY A 360 26.22 4.57 15.15
CA GLY A 360 26.80 3.71 14.14
C GLY A 360 26.97 4.41 12.79
N ILE A 361 25.95 5.13 12.33
CA ILE A 361 26.00 5.92 11.09
C ILE A 361 27.07 7.03 11.19
N ILE A 362 27.10 7.79 12.29
CA ILE A 362 28.06 8.87 12.49
C ILE A 362 29.50 8.35 12.44
N TRP A 363 29.81 7.23 13.09
CA TRP A 363 31.16 6.65 13.08
C TRP A 363 31.52 5.99 11.76
N ARG A 364 30.58 5.35 11.07
CA ARG A 364 30.79 4.77 9.75
C ARG A 364 31.17 5.82 8.72
N ASP A 365 30.44 6.93 8.72
CA ASP A 365 30.59 7.99 7.71
C ASP A 365 31.57 9.10 8.13
N GLY A 366 31.97 9.14 9.41
CA GLY A 366 32.92 10.15 9.95
C GLY A 366 32.33 11.56 9.97
N LEU A 367 31.04 11.72 10.28
CA LEU A 367 30.29 12.96 10.06
C LEU A 367 30.65 14.13 11.00
N VAL A 368 31.27 13.86 12.15
CA VAL A 368 31.61 14.91 13.15
C VAL A 368 33.06 15.34 13.05
N ASP A 369 33.98 14.38 13.03
CA ASP A 369 35.44 14.66 13.11
C ASP A 369 36.17 14.28 11.80
N GLY A 370 35.46 13.91 10.76
CA GLY A 370 36.01 13.40 9.50
C GLY A 370 36.68 12.03 9.60
N LYS A 371 36.77 11.46 10.80
CA LYS A 371 37.40 10.15 11.04
C LYS A 371 36.35 9.04 11.00
N LYS A 372 36.54 8.11 10.07
CA LYS A 372 35.70 6.90 9.97
C LYS A 372 36.28 5.82 10.90
N ASP A 373 35.42 5.24 11.73
CA ASP A 373 35.78 4.11 12.60
C ASP A 373 34.73 2.99 12.41
N LEU A 374 35.02 2.10 11.48
CA LEU A 374 34.13 1.01 11.14
C LEU A 374 33.95 0.00 12.30
N LYS A 375 35.00 -0.20 13.12
CA LYS A 375 34.90 -1.12 14.27
C LYS A 375 33.89 -0.61 15.30
N LYS A 376 33.98 0.68 15.65
CA LYS A 376 33.01 1.32 16.55
C LYS A 376 31.61 1.32 15.93
N ALA A 377 31.52 1.64 14.64
CA ALA A 377 30.22 1.62 13.94
C ALA A 377 29.56 0.24 14.03
N LEU A 378 30.30 -0.84 13.76
CA LEU A 378 29.79 -2.21 13.87
C LEU A 378 29.36 -2.58 15.29
N THR A 379 30.12 -2.16 16.31
CA THR A 379 29.73 -2.38 17.73
C THR A 379 28.36 -1.73 18.02
N TYR A 380 28.16 -0.49 17.59
CA TYR A 380 26.88 0.20 17.77
C TYR A 380 25.75 -0.44 16.96
N PHE A 381 25.98 -0.80 15.70
CA PHE A 381 24.98 -1.51 14.89
C PHE A 381 24.61 -2.86 15.50
N THR A 382 25.59 -3.62 16.03
CA THR A 382 25.32 -4.89 16.70
C THR A 382 24.48 -4.69 17.96
N ALA A 383 24.75 -3.65 18.76
CA ALA A 383 23.95 -3.34 19.94
C ALA A 383 22.51 -2.95 19.59
N ALA A 384 22.29 -2.22 18.50
CA ALA A 384 20.96 -1.89 18.02
C ALA A 384 20.24 -3.10 17.40
N ALA A 385 20.95 -3.91 16.59
CA ALA A 385 20.40 -5.09 15.93
C ALA A 385 19.96 -6.18 16.92
N ALA A 386 20.66 -6.32 18.06
CA ALA A 386 20.29 -7.21 19.15
C ALA A 386 18.93 -6.84 19.81
N GLN A 387 18.46 -5.61 19.60
CA GLN A 387 17.14 -5.12 20.02
C GLN A 387 16.12 -5.09 18.87
N ASP A 388 16.31 -5.91 17.85
CA ASP A 388 15.46 -5.98 16.67
C ASP A 388 15.28 -4.63 15.95
N HIS A 389 16.37 -3.84 15.85
CA HIS A 389 16.35 -2.60 15.10
C HIS A 389 16.63 -2.88 13.61
N ALA A 390 15.60 -2.79 12.77
CA ALA A 390 15.66 -3.20 11.38
C ALA A 390 16.74 -2.47 10.55
N GLU A 391 16.90 -1.14 10.72
CA GLU A 391 17.88 -0.35 9.98
C GLU A 391 19.33 -0.76 10.35
N ALA A 392 19.59 -1.06 11.64
CA ALA A 392 20.89 -1.56 12.08
C ALA A 392 21.21 -2.95 11.52
N GLN A 393 20.19 -3.84 11.46
CA GLN A 393 20.33 -5.15 10.80
C GLN A 393 20.68 -4.97 9.32
N VAL A 394 20.07 -4.01 8.61
CA VAL A 394 20.46 -3.68 7.23
C VAL A 394 21.93 -3.24 7.15
N HIS A 395 22.39 -2.40 8.06
CA HIS A 395 23.79 -1.96 8.04
C HIS A 395 24.77 -3.13 8.25
N LEU A 396 24.46 -4.08 9.12
CA LEU A 396 25.24 -5.30 9.29
C LEU A 396 25.16 -6.20 8.03
N GLY A 397 23.96 -6.35 7.47
CA GLY A 397 23.76 -7.09 6.22
C GLY A 397 24.60 -6.52 5.07
N LYS A 398 24.61 -5.19 4.91
CA LYS A 398 25.45 -4.49 3.91
C LYS A 398 26.95 -4.72 4.15
N HIS A 399 27.38 -4.75 5.40
CA HIS A 399 28.79 -5.05 5.73
C HIS A 399 29.19 -6.45 5.26
N HIS A 400 28.37 -7.47 5.54
CA HIS A 400 28.61 -8.84 5.07
C HIS A 400 28.48 -8.98 3.55
N PHE A 401 27.52 -8.29 2.96
CA PHE A 401 27.30 -8.27 1.50
C PHE A 401 28.54 -7.75 0.75
N MET A 402 29.11 -6.61 1.20
CA MET A 402 30.32 -6.04 0.60
C MET A 402 31.56 -6.95 0.74
N ARG A 403 31.55 -7.89 1.68
CA ARG A 403 32.59 -8.90 1.87
C ARG A 403 32.31 -10.20 1.12
N ASN A 404 31.25 -10.23 0.30
CA ASN A 404 30.77 -11.41 -0.41
C ASN A 404 30.37 -12.58 0.51
N GLU A 405 30.00 -12.27 1.75
CA GLU A 405 29.50 -13.23 2.74
C GLU A 405 27.96 -13.33 2.61
N LEU A 406 27.47 -13.75 1.42
CA LEU A 406 26.06 -13.66 1.02
C LEU A 406 25.09 -14.39 1.95
N LYS A 407 25.50 -15.53 2.52
CA LYS A 407 24.66 -16.29 3.48
C LYS A 407 24.41 -15.48 4.77
N GLN A 408 25.47 -14.84 5.31
CA GLN A 408 25.34 -14.01 6.50
C GLN A 408 24.55 -12.72 6.20
N ALA A 409 24.80 -12.12 5.04
CA ALA A 409 24.06 -10.95 4.58
C ALA A 409 22.56 -11.25 4.48
N SER A 410 22.18 -12.39 3.87
CA SER A 410 20.78 -12.81 3.75
C SER A 410 20.10 -12.93 5.12
N VAL A 411 20.75 -13.58 6.10
CA VAL A 411 20.22 -13.72 7.46
C VAL A 411 19.90 -12.35 8.10
N TYR A 412 20.80 -11.37 7.98
CA TYR A 412 20.56 -10.03 8.52
C TYR A 412 19.45 -9.29 7.76
N PHE A 413 19.40 -9.37 6.43
CA PHE A 413 18.35 -8.73 5.65
C PHE A 413 16.99 -9.36 5.91
N GLU A 414 16.91 -10.68 6.03
CA GLU A 414 15.66 -11.37 6.40
C GLU A 414 15.20 -11.03 7.81
N ALA A 415 16.14 -10.93 8.77
CA ALA A 415 15.84 -10.45 10.11
C ALA A 415 15.28 -9.01 10.06
N ALA A 416 15.90 -8.13 9.26
CA ALA A 416 15.43 -6.77 9.07
C ALA A 416 14.01 -6.71 8.48
N VAL A 417 13.69 -7.57 7.52
CA VAL A 417 12.34 -7.68 6.95
C VAL A 417 11.33 -8.10 8.01
N ARG A 418 11.67 -9.07 8.86
CA ARG A 418 10.79 -9.48 9.99
C ARG A 418 10.62 -8.39 11.04
N SER A 419 11.69 -7.65 11.33
CA SER A 419 11.69 -6.57 12.35
C SER A 419 11.04 -5.28 11.88
N GLY A 420 10.80 -5.11 10.55
CA GLY A 420 10.18 -3.89 10.09
C GLY A 420 10.21 -3.58 8.61
N SER A 421 10.56 -4.51 7.79
CA SER A 421 10.48 -4.37 6.34
C SER A 421 11.17 -3.12 5.77
N PRO A 422 12.44 -2.83 6.10
CA PRO A 422 13.12 -1.66 5.59
C PRO A 422 13.36 -1.79 4.08
N PHE A 423 13.22 -0.67 3.40
CA PHE A 423 13.32 -0.54 1.95
C PHE A 423 14.62 -1.15 1.37
N GLU A 424 15.76 -0.84 1.97
CA GLU A 424 17.07 -1.34 1.53
C GLU A 424 17.20 -2.87 1.64
N ALA A 425 16.58 -3.50 2.64
CA ALA A 425 16.67 -4.94 2.83
C ALA A 425 16.11 -5.71 1.63
N TYR A 426 14.98 -5.25 1.08
CA TYR A 426 14.37 -5.86 -0.10
C TYR A 426 15.27 -5.72 -1.34
N TYR A 427 15.91 -4.57 -1.52
CA TYR A 427 16.82 -4.34 -2.64
C TYR A 427 18.01 -5.32 -2.62
N TYR A 428 18.70 -5.46 -1.49
CA TYR A 428 19.84 -6.36 -1.38
C TYR A 428 19.43 -7.84 -1.41
N LEU A 429 18.28 -8.20 -0.85
CA LEU A 429 17.74 -9.56 -0.99
C LEU A 429 17.40 -9.87 -2.45
N ALA A 430 16.84 -8.91 -3.19
CA ALA A 430 16.57 -9.06 -4.61
C ALA A 430 17.85 -9.33 -5.39
N ASP A 431 18.94 -8.60 -5.12
CA ASP A 431 20.23 -8.76 -5.77
C ASP A 431 20.85 -10.15 -5.47
N ILE A 432 20.79 -10.61 -4.20
CA ILE A 432 21.21 -11.97 -3.84
C ILE A 432 20.42 -13.02 -4.60
N GLN A 433 19.09 -12.91 -4.65
CA GLN A 433 18.22 -13.87 -5.34
C GLN A 433 18.42 -13.82 -6.87
N SER A 434 18.62 -12.63 -7.44
CA SER A 434 18.95 -12.44 -8.84
C SER A 434 20.27 -13.13 -9.22
N SER A 435 21.28 -13.03 -8.37
CA SER A 435 22.57 -13.72 -8.59
C SER A 435 22.42 -15.25 -8.58
N ILE A 436 21.54 -15.79 -7.72
CA ILE A 436 21.23 -17.23 -7.67
C ILE A 436 20.46 -17.64 -8.94
N ALA A 437 19.48 -16.85 -9.37
CA ALA A 437 18.67 -17.12 -10.55
C ALA A 437 19.51 -17.16 -11.85
N ARG A 438 20.52 -16.28 -11.94
CA ARG A 438 21.42 -16.17 -13.12
C ARG A 438 22.59 -17.15 -13.11
N ASN A 439 22.83 -17.84 -11.98
CA ASN A 439 23.95 -18.76 -11.89
C ASN A 439 23.65 -20.06 -12.65
N PRO A 440 24.41 -20.40 -13.70
CA PRO A 440 24.16 -21.58 -14.51
C PRO A 440 24.34 -22.93 -13.75
N ALA A 441 24.99 -22.89 -12.58
CA ALA A 441 25.15 -24.06 -11.73
C ALA A 441 23.93 -24.33 -10.83
N THR A 442 22.96 -23.37 -10.76
CA THR A 442 21.75 -23.52 -9.95
C THR A 442 20.72 -24.42 -10.65
N PRO A 443 20.14 -25.42 -9.98
CA PRO A 443 19.06 -26.23 -10.55
C PRO A 443 17.89 -25.36 -11.03
N ALA A 444 17.26 -25.72 -12.15
CA ALA A 444 16.23 -24.91 -12.81
C ALA A 444 15.03 -24.53 -11.89
N GLU A 445 14.63 -25.48 -11.02
CA GLU A 445 13.53 -25.22 -10.06
C GLU A 445 13.90 -24.13 -9.04
N ILE A 446 15.14 -24.17 -8.51
CA ILE A 446 15.64 -23.16 -7.57
C ILE A 446 15.86 -21.84 -8.29
N ALA A 447 16.40 -21.85 -9.51
CA ALA A 447 16.61 -20.66 -10.32
C ALA A 447 15.28 -19.97 -10.63
N GLY A 448 14.23 -20.72 -10.99
CA GLY A 448 12.88 -20.20 -11.22
C GLY A 448 12.26 -19.59 -9.95
N SER A 449 12.38 -20.28 -8.81
CA SER A 449 11.90 -19.74 -7.53
C SER A 449 12.66 -18.48 -7.11
N SER A 450 13.99 -18.47 -7.25
CA SER A 450 14.82 -17.29 -6.94
C SER A 450 14.50 -16.11 -7.85
N CYS A 451 14.26 -16.37 -9.15
CA CYS A 451 13.81 -15.33 -10.08
C CYS A 451 12.48 -14.71 -9.61
N ALA A 452 11.49 -15.53 -9.26
CA ALA A 452 10.20 -15.06 -8.78
C ALA A 452 10.31 -14.18 -7.51
N ILE A 453 11.17 -14.58 -6.58
CA ILE A 453 11.43 -13.82 -5.36
C ILE A 453 12.13 -12.49 -5.70
N ALA A 454 13.15 -12.51 -6.58
CA ALA A 454 13.88 -11.33 -7.01
C ALA A 454 12.95 -10.30 -7.71
N VAL A 455 12.08 -10.77 -8.61
CA VAL A 455 11.06 -9.94 -9.27
C VAL A 455 10.14 -9.31 -8.22
N SER A 456 9.64 -10.10 -7.27
CA SER A 456 8.72 -9.60 -6.24
C SER A 456 9.35 -8.51 -5.37
N PHE A 457 10.62 -8.67 -4.97
CA PHE A 457 11.33 -7.70 -4.15
C PHE A 457 11.71 -6.45 -4.93
N ASN A 458 12.23 -6.56 -6.17
CA ASN A 458 12.53 -5.42 -7.02
C ASN A 458 11.26 -4.63 -7.36
N LYS A 459 10.14 -5.31 -7.63
CA LYS A 459 8.84 -4.68 -7.81
C LYS A 459 8.43 -3.87 -6.57
N LEU A 460 8.55 -4.45 -5.38
CA LEU A 460 8.24 -3.77 -4.13
C LEU A 460 9.12 -2.52 -3.93
N VAL A 461 10.42 -2.60 -4.23
CA VAL A 461 11.34 -1.45 -4.18
C VAL A 461 10.90 -0.37 -5.17
N ALA A 462 10.60 -0.74 -6.42
CA ALA A 462 10.16 0.20 -7.45
C ALA A 462 8.84 0.90 -7.08
N GLU A 463 7.89 0.17 -6.49
CA GLU A 463 6.59 0.69 -6.04
C GLU A 463 6.69 1.60 -4.80
N ARG A 464 7.62 1.33 -3.89
CA ARG A 464 7.80 2.13 -2.68
C ARG A 464 8.49 3.48 -2.95
N GLY A 465 9.26 3.58 -4.01
CA GLY A 465 9.99 4.77 -4.41
C GLY A 465 9.19 5.77 -5.23
N LEU A 466 8.11 6.30 -4.69
CA LEU A 466 7.19 7.22 -5.37
C LEU A 466 7.66 8.68 -5.36
N TRP A 467 8.92 8.97 -5.06
CA TRP A 467 9.42 10.35 -5.15
C TRP A 467 9.32 10.90 -6.56
N ASN A 468 8.65 12.02 -6.74
CA ASN A 468 8.32 12.66 -8.02
C ASN A 468 7.38 11.86 -8.95
N ASP A 469 6.77 10.79 -8.46
CA ASP A 469 5.72 10.05 -9.15
C ASP A 469 4.47 10.07 -8.26
N ASN A 470 3.73 11.18 -8.30
CA ASN A 470 2.59 11.43 -7.42
C ASN A 470 1.27 10.87 -7.98
N LEU A 471 1.35 9.97 -8.98
CA LEU A 471 0.17 9.50 -9.71
C LEU A 471 -0.92 8.93 -8.78
N LEU A 472 -0.53 8.08 -7.82
CA LEU A 472 -1.45 7.49 -6.85
C LEU A 472 -1.97 8.50 -5.83
N GLU A 473 -1.10 9.38 -5.34
CA GLU A 473 -1.49 10.46 -4.41
C GLU A 473 -2.44 11.45 -5.08
N GLU A 474 -2.16 11.83 -6.31
CA GLU A 474 -3.03 12.73 -7.09
C GLU A 474 -4.38 12.08 -7.43
N ALA A 475 -4.41 10.76 -7.65
CA ALA A 475 -5.65 10.01 -7.82
C ALA A 475 -6.49 10.02 -6.54
N GLU A 476 -5.86 9.81 -5.37
CA GLU A 476 -6.53 9.87 -4.08
C GLU A 476 -7.09 11.26 -3.78
N ILE A 477 -6.32 12.32 -4.05
CA ILE A 477 -6.76 13.71 -3.90
C ILE A 477 -7.95 14.00 -4.82
N ALA A 478 -7.89 13.56 -6.07
CA ALA A 478 -8.98 13.73 -7.04
C ALA A 478 -10.25 13.00 -6.60
N TRP A 479 -10.12 11.76 -6.12
CA TRP A 479 -11.24 10.98 -5.57
C TRP A 479 -11.90 11.65 -4.37
N ASN A 480 -11.09 12.12 -3.43
CA ASN A 480 -11.56 12.78 -2.21
C ASN A 480 -12.19 14.16 -2.45
N SER A 481 -12.06 14.72 -3.66
CA SER A 481 -12.79 15.94 -4.05
C SER A 481 -14.31 15.75 -4.08
N GLY A 482 -14.78 14.50 -4.17
CA GLY A 482 -16.19 14.11 -4.22
C GLY A 482 -16.92 14.50 -5.51
N THR A 483 -16.27 15.21 -6.44
CA THR A 483 -16.86 15.63 -7.71
C THR A 483 -16.80 14.49 -8.74
N ASP A 484 -17.79 14.42 -9.64
CA ASP A 484 -17.81 13.38 -10.68
C ASP A 484 -16.56 13.45 -11.57
N ARG A 485 -16.13 14.67 -11.87
CA ARG A 485 -14.89 14.91 -12.61
C ARG A 485 -13.64 14.46 -11.84
N GLY A 486 -13.60 14.70 -10.54
CA GLY A 486 -12.52 14.20 -9.68
C GLY A 486 -12.47 12.68 -9.66
N LYS A 487 -13.61 12.03 -9.62
CA LYS A 487 -13.71 10.56 -9.70
C LYS A 487 -13.23 10.03 -11.06
N GLU A 488 -13.63 10.67 -12.17
CA GLU A 488 -13.16 10.31 -13.52
C GLU A 488 -11.63 10.45 -13.63
N LEU A 489 -11.08 11.55 -13.15
CA LEU A 489 -9.64 11.79 -13.14
C LEU A 489 -8.89 10.78 -12.25
N ALA A 490 -9.45 10.42 -11.10
CA ALA A 490 -8.90 9.41 -10.22
C ALA A 490 -8.87 8.04 -10.90
N MET A 491 -9.96 7.64 -11.54
CA MET A 491 -10.05 6.38 -12.28
C MET A 491 -9.02 6.30 -13.41
N LEU A 492 -8.83 7.39 -14.17
CA LEU A 492 -7.82 7.44 -15.23
C LEU A 492 -6.40 7.26 -14.65
N LYS A 493 -6.08 7.97 -13.57
CA LYS A 493 -4.75 7.86 -12.93
C LYS A 493 -4.51 6.48 -12.34
N TRP A 494 -5.52 5.87 -11.70
CA TRP A 494 -5.42 4.48 -11.26
C TRP A 494 -5.28 3.52 -12.43
N TRP A 495 -5.93 3.77 -13.57
CA TRP A 495 -5.78 2.90 -14.73
C TRP A 495 -4.36 2.93 -15.30
N VAL A 496 -3.76 4.13 -15.43
CA VAL A 496 -2.36 4.27 -15.81
C VAL A 496 -1.43 3.55 -14.82
N ALA A 497 -1.71 3.65 -13.52
CA ALA A 497 -0.94 2.95 -12.50
C ALA A 497 -1.18 1.43 -12.52
N ALA A 498 -2.40 0.97 -12.80
CA ALA A 498 -2.74 -0.44 -12.93
C ALA A 498 -1.96 -1.13 -14.07
N GLU A 499 -1.78 -0.44 -15.20
CA GLU A 499 -0.96 -0.93 -16.31
C GLU A 499 0.54 -0.99 -15.97
N ARG A 500 1.01 -0.19 -14.99
CA ARG A 500 2.37 -0.28 -14.44
C ARG A 500 2.53 -1.41 -13.42
N GLY A 501 1.44 -2.14 -13.08
CA GLY A 501 1.44 -3.28 -12.16
C GLY A 501 1.17 -2.93 -10.70
N PHE A 502 0.76 -1.70 -10.36
CA PHE A 502 0.40 -1.35 -8.97
C PHE A 502 -0.88 -2.06 -8.53
N GLU A 503 -0.74 -2.96 -7.55
CA GLU A 503 -1.87 -3.73 -7.03
C GLU A 503 -2.94 -2.83 -6.39
N THR A 504 -2.54 -1.79 -5.66
CA THR A 504 -3.45 -0.80 -5.07
C THR A 504 -4.32 -0.13 -6.14
N ALA A 505 -3.74 0.21 -7.30
CA ALA A 505 -4.47 0.83 -8.39
C ALA A 505 -5.44 -0.14 -9.07
N GLN A 506 -5.03 -1.40 -9.27
CA GLN A 506 -5.87 -2.47 -9.81
C GLN A 506 -7.06 -2.75 -8.90
N ASN A 507 -6.82 -2.84 -7.59
CA ASN A 507 -7.88 -3.00 -6.60
C ASN A 507 -8.85 -1.81 -6.58
N ASN A 508 -8.33 -0.58 -6.56
CA ASN A 508 -9.16 0.63 -6.53
C ASN A 508 -10.03 0.73 -7.79
N LEU A 509 -9.46 0.47 -8.95
CA LEU A 509 -10.19 0.50 -10.22
C LEU A 509 -11.28 -0.57 -10.25
N ALA A 510 -10.97 -1.82 -9.87
CA ALA A 510 -11.93 -2.90 -9.77
C ALA A 510 -13.05 -2.60 -8.78
N PHE A 511 -12.70 -2.03 -7.62
CA PHE A 511 -13.63 -1.68 -6.56
C PHE A 511 -14.60 -0.56 -6.97
N VAL A 512 -14.13 0.43 -7.72
CA VAL A 512 -15.00 1.51 -8.25
C VAL A 512 -15.90 1.00 -9.38
N LEU A 513 -15.38 0.15 -10.27
CA LEU A 513 -16.14 -0.45 -11.35
C LEU A 513 -17.17 -1.48 -10.84
N ASP A 514 -16.98 -2.02 -9.65
CA ASP A 514 -17.92 -2.90 -8.96
C ASP A 514 -19.05 -2.07 -8.32
N GLN A 515 -19.99 -1.61 -9.15
CA GLN A 515 -20.96 -0.56 -8.83
C GLN A 515 -21.97 -0.93 -7.75
N ASP A 516 -22.37 -2.19 -7.67
CA ASP A 516 -23.33 -2.64 -6.66
C ASP A 516 -22.64 -3.29 -5.47
N LYS A 517 -22.53 -2.54 -4.38
CA LYS A 517 -22.00 -2.99 -3.09
C LYS A 517 -23.09 -3.37 -2.10
N SER A 518 -24.35 -3.35 -2.49
CA SER A 518 -25.47 -3.66 -1.60
C SER A 518 -25.52 -5.15 -1.26
N ILE A 519 -26.02 -5.47 -0.06
CA ILE A 519 -26.30 -6.85 0.34
C ILE A 519 -27.36 -7.51 -0.58
N LEU A 520 -28.15 -6.69 -1.30
CA LEU A 520 -29.19 -7.15 -2.22
C LEU A 520 -28.66 -7.49 -3.61
N ARG A 521 -27.36 -7.24 -3.89
CA ARG A 521 -26.70 -7.41 -5.18
C ARG A 521 -27.06 -8.70 -5.91
N PHE A 522 -27.18 -9.81 -5.19
CA PHE A 522 -27.44 -11.13 -5.76
C PHE A 522 -28.88 -11.58 -5.57
N THR A 523 -29.78 -10.67 -5.24
CA THR A 523 -31.22 -10.95 -5.10
C THR A 523 -32.00 -10.34 -6.27
N ARG A 524 -33.25 -10.76 -6.43
CA ARG A 524 -34.18 -10.15 -7.39
C ARG A 524 -34.50 -8.68 -7.14
N PHE A 525 -34.08 -8.13 -6.00
CA PHE A 525 -34.28 -6.74 -5.61
C PHE A 525 -33.03 -5.91 -5.84
N ALA A 526 -31.96 -6.49 -6.43
CA ALA A 526 -30.74 -5.75 -6.77
C ALA A 526 -31.06 -4.61 -7.75
N PRO A 527 -30.37 -3.46 -7.62
CA PRO A 527 -30.38 -2.45 -8.67
C PRO A 527 -29.88 -3.04 -10.00
N GLN A 528 -30.09 -2.31 -11.09
CA GLN A 528 -29.65 -2.79 -12.41
C GLN A 528 -28.20 -3.27 -12.39
N SER A 529 -27.98 -4.49 -12.90
CA SER A 529 -26.64 -5.03 -13.03
C SER A 529 -25.75 -4.09 -13.87
N PRO A 530 -24.45 -3.95 -13.55
CA PRO A 530 -23.53 -3.20 -14.38
C PRO A 530 -23.54 -3.77 -15.81
N SER A 531 -23.23 -2.93 -16.81
CA SER A 531 -23.09 -3.41 -18.19
C SER A 531 -22.06 -4.55 -18.24
N ASN A 532 -22.24 -5.49 -19.17
CA ASN A 532 -21.30 -6.61 -19.31
C ASN A 532 -19.85 -6.14 -19.52
N ASP A 533 -19.66 -5.03 -20.24
CA ASP A 533 -18.33 -4.45 -20.48
C ASP A 533 -17.70 -3.87 -19.20
N THR A 534 -18.47 -3.14 -18.40
CA THR A 534 -18.00 -2.65 -17.09
C THR A 534 -17.66 -3.82 -16.15
N ALA A 535 -18.49 -4.86 -16.13
CA ALA A 535 -18.21 -6.06 -15.33
C ALA A 535 -16.98 -6.82 -15.82
N ARG A 536 -16.73 -6.87 -17.14
CA ARG A 536 -15.51 -7.48 -17.73
C ARG A 536 -14.25 -6.71 -17.35
N LEU A 537 -14.29 -5.38 -17.38
CA LEU A 537 -13.19 -4.54 -16.91
C LEU A 537 -12.91 -4.74 -15.43
N ALA A 538 -13.97 -4.76 -14.60
CA ALA A 538 -13.81 -5.04 -13.17
C ALA A 538 -13.21 -6.43 -12.92
N LEU A 539 -13.70 -7.47 -13.62
CA LEU A 539 -13.16 -8.83 -13.55
C LEU A 539 -11.68 -8.88 -13.90
N THR A 540 -11.28 -8.19 -14.97
CA THR A 540 -9.86 -8.12 -15.38
C THR A 540 -8.99 -7.51 -14.28
N GLN A 541 -9.43 -6.43 -13.66
CA GLN A 541 -8.67 -5.77 -12.60
C GLN A 541 -8.68 -6.59 -11.30
N TRP A 542 -9.79 -7.26 -10.95
CA TRP A 542 -9.84 -8.23 -9.86
C TRP A 542 -8.88 -9.39 -10.09
N ALA A 543 -8.81 -9.93 -11.33
CA ALA A 543 -7.88 -11.00 -11.68
C ALA A 543 -6.42 -10.56 -11.52
N ARG A 544 -6.08 -9.36 -11.96
CA ARG A 544 -4.74 -8.78 -11.79
C ARG A 544 -4.37 -8.56 -10.32
N SER A 545 -5.31 -8.06 -9.51
CA SER A 545 -5.12 -7.87 -8.06
C SER A 545 -4.98 -9.22 -7.34
N ALA A 546 -5.80 -10.22 -7.70
CA ALA A 546 -5.75 -11.57 -7.14
C ALA A 546 -4.42 -12.28 -7.45
N ALA A 547 -3.89 -12.12 -8.67
CA ALA A 547 -2.57 -12.64 -9.05
C ALA A 547 -1.43 -12.07 -8.17
N GLN A 548 -1.65 -10.92 -7.55
CA GLN A 548 -0.75 -10.29 -6.59
C GLN A 548 -1.10 -10.60 -5.12
N ARG A 549 -1.77 -11.72 -4.87
CA ARG A 549 -2.12 -12.27 -3.54
C ARG A 549 -3.12 -11.41 -2.74
N ASN A 550 -4.00 -10.69 -3.42
CA ASN A 550 -5.10 -10.03 -2.75
C ASN A 550 -6.23 -11.04 -2.50
N ILE A 551 -6.51 -11.31 -1.23
CA ILE A 551 -7.50 -12.33 -0.81
C ILE A 551 -8.92 -11.90 -1.18
N ASP A 552 -9.28 -10.65 -0.93
CA ASP A 552 -10.59 -10.11 -1.30
C ASP A 552 -10.84 -10.22 -2.80
N ALA A 553 -9.81 -9.97 -3.62
CA ALA A 553 -9.89 -10.11 -5.06
C ALA A 553 -10.10 -11.57 -5.49
N LEU A 554 -9.46 -12.55 -4.81
CA LEU A 554 -9.71 -13.97 -5.07
C LEU A 554 -11.17 -14.36 -4.79
N VAL A 555 -11.72 -13.92 -3.66
CA VAL A 555 -13.13 -14.18 -3.31
C VAL A 555 -14.07 -13.50 -4.32
N LYS A 556 -13.76 -12.25 -4.71
CA LYS A 556 -14.53 -11.52 -5.74
C LYS A 556 -14.50 -12.21 -7.10
N LEU A 557 -13.36 -12.77 -7.50
CA LEU A 557 -13.31 -13.59 -8.72
C LEU A 557 -14.26 -14.79 -8.63
N GLY A 558 -14.28 -15.49 -7.50
CA GLY A 558 -15.25 -16.53 -7.23
C GLY A 558 -16.68 -16.04 -7.42
N ASP A 559 -17.04 -14.90 -6.83
CA ASP A 559 -18.36 -14.28 -6.93
C ASP A 559 -18.72 -13.92 -8.38
N TYR A 560 -17.78 -13.30 -9.13
CA TYR A 560 -18.01 -12.91 -10.53
C TYR A 560 -18.26 -14.12 -11.42
N TYR A 561 -17.46 -15.17 -11.32
CA TYR A 561 -17.69 -16.41 -12.06
C TYR A 561 -18.96 -17.11 -11.62
N TYR A 562 -19.26 -17.16 -10.33
CA TYR A 562 -20.48 -17.77 -9.81
C TYR A 562 -21.73 -17.10 -10.38
N HIS A 563 -21.78 -15.76 -10.33
CA HIS A 563 -22.94 -15.00 -10.84
C HIS A 563 -22.88 -14.72 -12.35
N GLY A 564 -21.76 -15.01 -13.02
CA GLY A 564 -21.59 -14.79 -14.46
C GLY A 564 -21.41 -13.33 -14.85
N LEU A 565 -20.84 -12.51 -13.95
CA LEU A 565 -20.58 -11.09 -14.22
C LEU A 565 -19.36 -10.94 -15.14
N GLY A 566 -19.54 -10.28 -16.29
CA GLY A 566 -18.47 -10.09 -17.29
C GLY A 566 -18.03 -11.36 -18.03
N VAL A 567 -18.65 -12.50 -17.77
CA VAL A 567 -18.40 -13.82 -18.40
C VAL A 567 -19.70 -14.49 -18.83
N ALA A 568 -20.65 -13.70 -19.27
CA ALA A 568 -22.00 -14.19 -19.66
C ALA A 568 -21.95 -15.25 -20.77
N ASP A 569 -20.93 -15.21 -21.63
CA ASP A 569 -20.77 -16.12 -22.77
C ASP A 569 -20.22 -17.52 -22.35
N GLU A 570 -19.72 -17.68 -21.13
CA GLU A 570 -19.22 -18.95 -20.66
C GLU A 570 -20.35 -19.85 -20.13
N PRO A 571 -20.31 -21.19 -20.39
CA PRO A 571 -21.28 -22.15 -19.83
C PRO A 571 -21.31 -22.10 -18.28
N LYS A 572 -22.48 -22.28 -17.70
CA LYS A 572 -22.66 -22.23 -16.23
C LYS A 572 -21.79 -23.25 -15.50
N THR A 573 -21.62 -24.46 -16.03
CA THR A 573 -20.79 -25.50 -15.44
C THR A 573 -19.36 -25.05 -15.31
N THR A 574 -18.76 -24.56 -16.40
CA THR A 574 -17.38 -24.05 -16.41
C THR A 574 -17.20 -22.86 -15.45
N ARG A 575 -18.17 -21.95 -15.40
CA ARG A 575 -18.10 -20.80 -14.49
C ARG A 575 -18.12 -21.25 -13.03
N TYR A 576 -18.99 -22.21 -12.68
CA TYR A 576 -19.07 -22.71 -11.31
C TYR A 576 -17.80 -23.47 -10.89
N GLU A 577 -17.18 -24.24 -11.79
CA GLU A 577 -15.89 -24.88 -11.53
C GLU A 577 -14.77 -23.86 -11.29
N LYS A 578 -14.73 -22.79 -12.10
CA LYS A 578 -13.78 -21.68 -11.90
C LYS A 578 -14.02 -20.99 -10.57
N ALA A 579 -15.29 -20.68 -10.22
CA ALA A 579 -15.64 -20.09 -8.95
C ALA A 579 -15.14 -20.93 -7.77
N ALA A 580 -15.38 -22.25 -7.82
CA ALA A 580 -14.92 -23.18 -6.81
C ALA A 580 -13.40 -23.16 -6.65
N ARG A 581 -12.64 -23.12 -7.75
CA ARG A 581 -11.17 -23.06 -7.71
C ARG A 581 -10.66 -21.77 -7.05
N TYR A 582 -11.27 -20.61 -7.34
CA TYR A 582 -10.89 -19.34 -6.70
C TYR A 582 -11.21 -19.34 -5.21
N TYR A 583 -12.39 -19.82 -4.81
CA TYR A 583 -12.71 -19.97 -3.39
C TYR A 583 -11.80 -20.97 -2.68
N GLN A 584 -11.45 -22.10 -3.33
CA GLN A 584 -10.51 -23.07 -2.79
C GLN A 584 -9.12 -22.42 -2.58
N SER A 585 -8.63 -21.68 -3.57
CA SER A 585 -7.36 -20.95 -3.44
C SER A 585 -7.38 -19.95 -2.29
N ALA A 586 -8.48 -19.20 -2.11
CA ALA A 586 -8.61 -18.26 -1.01
C ALA A 586 -8.72 -18.95 0.36
N ALA A 587 -9.38 -20.10 0.42
CA ALA A 587 -9.54 -20.87 1.65
C ALA A 587 -8.22 -21.54 2.08
N ASP A 588 -7.55 -22.26 1.16
CA ASP A 588 -6.36 -23.06 1.49
C ASP A 588 -5.11 -22.19 1.70
N THR A 589 -4.92 -21.17 0.87
CA THR A 589 -3.70 -20.36 0.90
C THR A 589 -3.76 -19.25 1.94
N HIS A 590 -4.96 -18.70 2.17
CA HIS A 590 -5.12 -17.46 2.93
C HIS A 590 -6.08 -17.58 4.11
N MET A 591 -6.65 -18.76 4.35
CA MET A 591 -7.58 -19.01 5.45
C MET A 591 -8.78 -18.02 5.47
N SER A 592 -9.36 -17.74 4.30
CA SER A 592 -10.54 -16.88 4.19
C SER A 592 -11.80 -17.62 4.65
N ALA A 593 -12.37 -17.24 5.79
CA ALA A 593 -13.59 -17.82 6.32
C ALA A 593 -14.79 -17.65 5.37
N LEU A 594 -14.86 -16.51 4.65
CA LEU A 594 -15.92 -16.29 3.65
C LEU A 594 -15.78 -17.25 2.45
N ALA A 595 -14.55 -17.49 1.98
CA ALA A 595 -14.32 -18.47 0.92
C ALA A 595 -14.67 -19.90 1.37
N MET A 596 -14.32 -20.25 2.60
CA MET A 596 -14.70 -21.55 3.20
C MET A 596 -16.22 -21.69 3.29
N TRP A 597 -16.91 -20.64 3.71
CA TRP A 597 -18.38 -20.65 3.76
C TRP A 597 -19.01 -20.81 2.35
N ASN A 598 -18.47 -20.10 1.34
CA ASN A 598 -18.92 -20.22 -0.04
C ASN A 598 -18.70 -21.63 -0.58
N LEU A 599 -17.56 -22.28 -0.28
CA LEU A 599 -17.28 -23.67 -0.63
C LEU A 599 -18.27 -24.62 0.05
N GLY A 600 -18.50 -24.45 1.36
CA GLY A 600 -19.48 -25.24 2.08
C GLY A 600 -20.86 -25.20 1.42
N TRP A 601 -21.28 -24.00 0.96
CA TRP A 601 -22.53 -23.83 0.23
C TRP A 601 -22.49 -24.52 -1.15
N MET A 602 -21.36 -24.48 -1.86
CA MET A 602 -21.21 -25.14 -3.16
C MET A 602 -21.27 -26.69 -3.02
N TYR A 603 -20.58 -27.26 -2.03
CA TYR A 603 -20.68 -28.69 -1.71
C TYR A 603 -22.09 -29.10 -1.27
N GLU A 604 -22.76 -28.30 -0.44
CA GLU A 604 -24.13 -28.57 0.00
C GLU A 604 -25.11 -28.68 -1.16
N ASN A 605 -24.91 -27.87 -2.20
CA ASN A 605 -25.87 -27.78 -3.33
C ASN A 605 -25.38 -28.51 -4.59
N GLY A 606 -24.15 -29.06 -4.62
CA GLY A 606 -23.61 -29.72 -5.81
C GLY A 606 -23.38 -28.75 -6.98
N ILE A 607 -22.88 -27.55 -6.71
CA ILE A 607 -22.67 -26.48 -7.71
C ILE A 607 -21.18 -26.39 -8.01
N GLY A 608 -20.78 -26.68 -9.26
CA GLY A 608 -19.37 -26.67 -9.69
C GLY A 608 -18.53 -27.80 -9.14
N MET A 609 -19.09 -28.65 -8.29
CA MET A 609 -18.47 -29.81 -7.68
C MET A 609 -19.54 -30.82 -7.26
N PRO A 610 -19.20 -32.10 -7.04
CA PRO A 610 -20.14 -33.10 -6.55
C PRO A 610 -20.72 -32.68 -5.19
N ARG A 611 -22.01 -32.98 -4.99
CA ARG A 611 -22.67 -32.73 -3.71
C ARG A 611 -22.08 -33.64 -2.63
N ASP A 612 -21.64 -33.06 -1.53
CA ASP A 612 -21.12 -33.76 -0.37
C ASP A 612 -21.43 -32.99 0.91
N PHE A 613 -22.30 -33.57 1.76
CA PHE A 613 -22.70 -32.94 3.01
C PHE A 613 -21.61 -32.97 4.07
N HIS A 614 -20.71 -33.96 4.07
CA HIS A 614 -19.59 -34.04 5.00
C HIS A 614 -18.53 -32.97 4.71
N LEU A 615 -18.18 -32.80 3.43
CA LEU A 615 -17.28 -31.73 3.02
C LEU A 615 -17.92 -30.35 3.24
N ALA A 616 -19.22 -30.20 2.98
CA ALA A 616 -19.94 -28.96 3.29
C ALA A 616 -19.84 -28.60 4.77
N LYS A 617 -20.12 -29.57 5.66
CA LYS A 617 -19.99 -29.39 7.13
C LYS A 617 -18.56 -29.00 7.50
N ARG A 618 -17.58 -29.72 6.99
CA ARG A 618 -16.16 -29.46 7.27
C ARG A 618 -15.75 -28.02 6.90
N HIS A 619 -16.15 -27.53 5.73
CA HIS A 619 -15.87 -26.16 5.33
C HIS A 619 -16.59 -25.12 6.18
N TYR A 620 -17.81 -25.38 6.61
CA TYR A 620 -18.52 -24.50 7.58
C TYR A 620 -17.84 -24.49 8.95
N ASP A 621 -17.41 -25.65 9.46
CA ASP A 621 -16.70 -25.74 10.73
C ASP A 621 -15.33 -25.02 10.65
N LEU A 622 -14.56 -25.20 9.58
CA LEU A 622 -13.31 -24.49 9.34
C LEU A 622 -13.51 -22.96 9.27
N ALA A 623 -14.61 -22.49 8.65
CA ALA A 623 -14.92 -21.08 8.62
C ALA A 623 -15.15 -20.50 10.01
N LEU A 624 -15.80 -21.26 10.90
CA LEU A 624 -16.04 -20.88 12.29
C LEU A 624 -14.74 -20.86 13.11
N GLU A 625 -13.89 -21.89 12.94
CA GLU A 625 -12.59 -21.97 13.62
C GLU A 625 -11.65 -20.85 13.19
N THR A 626 -11.69 -20.46 11.92
CA THR A 626 -10.82 -19.42 11.36
C THR A 626 -11.21 -18.03 11.82
N ASN A 627 -12.53 -17.76 11.97
CA ASN A 627 -13.01 -16.42 12.33
C ASN A 627 -14.29 -16.50 13.17
N THR A 628 -14.21 -16.01 14.41
CA THR A 628 -15.35 -15.97 15.34
C THR A 628 -16.50 -15.06 14.90
N GLU A 629 -16.24 -14.06 14.06
CA GLU A 629 -17.30 -13.19 13.52
C GLU A 629 -18.19 -13.91 12.49
N ALA A 630 -17.72 -15.03 11.94
CA ALA A 630 -18.51 -15.88 11.07
C ALA A 630 -19.55 -16.75 11.82
N TYR A 631 -19.61 -16.66 13.16
CA TYR A 631 -20.43 -17.55 14.00
C TYR A 631 -21.91 -17.61 13.56
N VAL A 632 -22.58 -16.45 13.48
CA VAL A 632 -24.01 -16.41 13.16
C VAL A 632 -24.34 -16.99 11.79
N PRO A 633 -23.70 -16.55 10.68
CA PRO A 633 -24.00 -17.10 9.36
C PRO A 633 -23.63 -18.58 9.25
N VAL A 634 -22.54 -19.03 9.89
CA VAL A 634 -22.14 -20.43 9.86
C VAL A 634 -23.12 -21.30 10.63
N MET A 635 -23.52 -20.91 11.84
CA MET A 635 -24.50 -21.68 12.63
C MET A 635 -25.84 -21.83 11.92
N LEU A 636 -26.34 -20.77 11.28
CA LEU A 636 -27.56 -20.85 10.47
C LEU A 636 -27.38 -21.80 9.28
N SER A 637 -26.20 -21.80 8.64
CA SER A 637 -25.87 -22.70 7.54
C SER A 637 -25.78 -24.15 7.99
N LEU A 638 -25.19 -24.43 9.16
CA LEU A 638 -25.11 -25.75 9.75
C LEU A 638 -26.50 -26.30 10.12
N ILE A 639 -27.36 -25.48 10.72
CA ILE A 639 -28.75 -25.87 11.03
C ILE A 639 -29.49 -26.24 9.72
N LYS A 640 -29.37 -25.39 8.69
CA LYS A 640 -29.95 -25.66 7.37
C LYS A 640 -29.38 -26.94 6.76
N LEU A 641 -28.06 -27.16 6.84
CA LEU A 641 -27.38 -28.35 6.32
C LEU A 641 -27.88 -29.63 7.00
N HIS A 642 -27.97 -29.64 8.34
CA HIS A 642 -28.50 -30.78 9.08
C HIS A 642 -29.98 -31.06 8.74
N ALA A 643 -30.80 -30.04 8.62
CA ALA A 643 -32.20 -30.21 8.20
C ALA A 643 -32.29 -30.79 6.79
N LYS A 644 -31.45 -30.35 5.85
CA LYS A 644 -31.41 -30.83 4.47
C LYS A 644 -30.86 -32.27 4.40
N SER A 645 -29.86 -32.60 5.18
CA SER A 645 -29.34 -33.97 5.30
C SER A 645 -30.41 -34.92 5.86
N LEU A 646 -31.09 -34.52 6.93
CA LEU A 646 -32.21 -35.30 7.50
C LEU A 646 -33.31 -35.53 6.45
N TRP A 647 -33.72 -34.52 5.70
CA TRP A 647 -34.69 -34.63 4.64
C TRP A 647 -34.23 -35.61 3.56
N HIS A 648 -32.95 -35.54 3.18
CA HIS A 648 -32.35 -36.48 2.22
C HIS A 648 -32.38 -37.93 2.73
N THR A 649 -32.13 -38.15 4.02
CA THR A 649 -32.25 -39.46 4.67
C THR A 649 -33.68 -40.02 4.57
N ILE A 650 -34.68 -39.18 4.87
CA ILE A 650 -36.09 -39.56 4.81
C ILE A 650 -36.51 -39.98 3.37
N LEU A 651 -35.87 -39.39 2.36
CA LEU A 651 -36.09 -39.71 0.95
C LEU A 651 -35.25 -40.91 0.46
N GLY A 652 -34.50 -41.60 1.33
CA GLY A 652 -33.73 -42.79 0.98
C GLY A 652 -32.33 -42.53 0.40
N GLY A 653 -31.74 -41.36 0.59
CA GLY A 653 -30.38 -41.05 0.18
C GLY A 653 -29.32 -41.61 1.11
N GLU A 654 -28.12 -41.96 0.58
CA GLU A 654 -27.08 -42.66 1.32
C GLU A 654 -26.03 -41.74 1.99
N ASP A 655 -25.84 -40.49 1.56
CA ASP A 655 -24.84 -39.55 2.10
C ASP A 655 -25.40 -38.66 3.21
N ASN A 656 -25.48 -39.18 4.44
CA ASN A 656 -26.16 -38.52 5.54
C ASN A 656 -25.23 -38.15 6.69
N LEU A 657 -25.37 -36.92 7.19
CA LEU A 657 -24.73 -36.49 8.43
C LEU A 657 -25.39 -37.21 9.61
N ASN A 658 -24.61 -37.93 10.41
CA ASN A 658 -25.13 -38.55 11.63
C ASN A 658 -25.49 -37.44 12.64
N LEU A 659 -26.76 -37.41 13.07
CA LEU A 659 -27.24 -36.46 14.08
C LEU A 659 -26.59 -36.66 15.46
N TRP A 660 -25.89 -37.76 15.67
CA TRP A 660 -25.39 -38.20 16.99
C TRP A 660 -23.89 -37.97 17.24
N THR A 661 -23.14 -37.42 16.29
CA THR A 661 -21.69 -37.12 16.44
C THR A 661 -21.44 -35.70 16.96
N PHE A 662 -22.27 -35.19 17.85
CA PHE A 662 -21.94 -33.99 18.65
C PHE A 662 -20.94 -34.29 19.80
N GLU A 663 -20.54 -35.55 19.97
CA GLU A 663 -19.67 -35.95 21.10
C GLU A 663 -18.15 -35.91 20.79
N ASP A 664 -17.73 -35.80 19.55
CA ASP A 664 -16.28 -35.81 19.21
C ASP A 664 -15.62 -34.42 19.21
N ALA A 665 -16.35 -33.35 19.52
CA ALA A 665 -15.78 -32.01 19.68
C ALA A 665 -15.21 -31.70 21.07
N GLU A 666 -15.30 -32.63 22.03
CA GLU A 666 -14.82 -32.41 23.41
C GLU A 666 -13.31 -32.63 23.59
N GLY A 667 -12.56 -33.00 22.54
CA GLY A 667 -11.12 -33.26 22.64
C GLY A 667 -10.21 -32.02 22.63
N GLY A 668 -10.72 -30.81 22.41
CA GLY A 668 -9.85 -29.64 22.14
C GLY A 668 -10.22 -28.28 22.73
N ALA A 669 -11.36 -28.13 23.40
CA ALA A 669 -11.81 -26.80 23.88
C ALA A 669 -12.28 -26.83 25.35
N SER A 670 -11.38 -27.08 26.29
CA SER A 670 -11.65 -26.92 27.72
C SER A 670 -11.40 -25.50 28.27
N HIS A 671 -11.36 -24.49 27.47
CA HIS A 671 -11.30 -23.09 27.93
C HIS A 671 -12.14 -22.18 27.03
N PHE A 672 -13.21 -21.68 27.55
CA PHE A 672 -14.16 -20.63 27.15
C PHE A 672 -15.59 -21.10 26.85
N LEU A 673 -16.35 -21.35 27.90
CA LEU A 673 -17.79 -21.04 27.92
C LEU A 673 -18.21 -20.69 29.36
N PRO A 674 -18.75 -19.51 29.65
CA PRO A 674 -19.55 -19.29 30.83
C PRO A 674 -21.03 -19.53 30.47
N GLY A 675 -21.65 -20.45 31.17
CA GLY A 675 -23.11 -20.46 31.40
C GLY A 675 -23.96 -21.33 30.49
N THR A 676 -24.07 -22.57 30.84
CA THR A 676 -25.25 -23.47 30.81
C THR A 676 -26.52 -23.00 30.10
N LEU A 677 -26.85 -23.69 29.01
CA LEU A 677 -28.22 -24.03 28.67
C LEU A 677 -28.26 -25.53 28.32
N ARG A 678 -28.50 -26.35 29.36
CA ARG A 678 -28.94 -27.73 29.20
C ARG A 678 -30.40 -27.70 28.81
N LEU A 679 -30.73 -28.02 27.58
CA LEU A 679 -32.04 -28.51 27.25
C LEU A 679 -31.99 -30.05 27.28
N ARG A 680 -32.58 -30.61 28.33
CA ARG A 680 -32.98 -31.99 28.36
C ARG A 680 -34.32 -32.12 27.61
N CYS A 681 -34.36 -32.89 26.58
CA CYS A 681 -35.44 -33.82 26.29
C CYS A 681 -34.85 -35.03 25.60
#